data_32ceb22ea87d759608054ccca97b284c
#
_entry.id   32ceb22ea87d759608054ccca97b284c
#
_cell.length_a   1.000
_cell.length_b   1.000
_cell.length_c   1.000
_cell.angle_alpha   90.00
_cell.angle_beta   90.00
_cell.angle_gamma   90.00
#
_symmetry.space_group_name_H-M   'P 1'
#
loop_
_entity.id
_entity.type
_entity.pdbx_description
1 polymer ?
#
loop_
_entity_poly.entity_id
_entity_poly.type
_entity_poly.pdbx_seq_one_letter_code
_entity_poly.pdbx_strand_id
1 'polypeptide(L)'
;MAKVYQANEIKNIALMGGSGSGKTTLMESMLFECGVIKRRGSVETQSTVCDYFPVEKEYGYSVFSSVCNIEFNNKKLNIIDCPGSDDFCGGAITALHVSDTAVITLTANGGVEVGTQNNFRRAEKAKKPIAFVINKCDHENADFERTFNELKETFGNKCTLFQYPINAGKDFNAAIDVLQGKMLVWKAEGGAPEAKDIPESEKATVEEIRAQLLEWAAESDETIMDKYFEQGTLSDDELMRGLQTVFAEGSMYPVICTSGLRDMGIRRLMGFLGEMTPSVADAPKPLTVNAEEVAPNPAAPTSAFIFKTSVEPHIGEVNYFKVMQGTLKPGDDVLNVDRGTKERISQLYSVAGNIRVPVEEVSAGDIAATVKLKDTRTGNTLNAKDCENQYPAISYPDPKYRRAIKPVNEADAEKLAALLTRMHEEDATWVIEQSKELKQVIVAGQGEFHLRTLKWRLENNDKMMVTYEEPKIPYRETITKSARADYRHKKQSGGSGQFGEVHLIVEPYVEGEPVKEVYKFGNQEYRISVRDTQEIPLEWGGKLVLINSIVGGAIDARFIPAILKGLMDRIEQGPLTGSYARDVRVIIYDGKMHPVDSNEISFRLAGRNAFAEAFRNANPKLLEPVYEVEVFTPSDIMGDVMSDINGRRGMVLGMETEKNFTTLKALVPLKEMSSYSTTLSSLTGGRATFTMRFKSYELVPGDVQDKLIKEYEATQKDED
;
A
#
# COMPACT_ATOMS: atom_id res chain seq x y z
N MET A 1 23.37 -31.64 10.38
CA MET A 1 23.39 -30.39 9.60
C MET A 1 22.04 -30.25 8.91
N ALA A 2 21.41 -29.09 8.95
CA ALA A 2 20.21 -28.83 8.17
C ALA A 2 20.54 -28.98 6.67
N LYS A 3 19.63 -29.54 5.87
CA LYS A 3 19.82 -29.68 4.42
C LYS A 3 19.85 -28.28 3.80
N VAL A 4 20.84 -28.00 2.96
CA VAL A 4 20.89 -26.81 2.11
C VAL A 4 20.20 -27.15 0.79
N TYR A 5 19.14 -26.40 0.47
CA TYR A 5 18.36 -26.61 -0.73
C TYR A 5 18.89 -25.77 -1.89
N GLN A 6 18.84 -26.34 -3.09
CA GLN A 6 19.23 -25.66 -4.32
C GLN A 6 18.03 -24.90 -4.91
N ALA A 7 18.28 -23.91 -5.75
CA ALA A 7 17.23 -23.06 -6.35
C ALA A 7 16.10 -23.85 -7.06
N ASN A 8 16.40 -25.02 -7.62
CA ASN A 8 15.41 -25.92 -8.25
C ASN A 8 14.60 -26.77 -7.25
N GLU A 9 14.95 -26.73 -5.96
CA GLU A 9 14.26 -27.42 -4.89
C GLU A 9 13.42 -26.47 -4.03
N ILE A 10 13.60 -25.14 -4.17
CA ILE A 10 12.94 -24.11 -3.37
C ILE A 10 11.72 -23.57 -4.10
N LYS A 11 10.61 -23.45 -3.38
CA LYS A 11 9.31 -22.89 -3.84
C LYS A 11 8.89 -21.78 -2.90
N ASN A 12 8.70 -20.55 -3.41
CA ASN A 12 8.26 -19.41 -2.64
C ASN A 12 6.78 -19.10 -2.96
N ILE A 13 5.92 -19.17 -1.98
CA ILE A 13 4.47 -19.20 -2.16
C ILE A 13 3.81 -18.13 -1.28
N ALA A 14 2.96 -17.29 -1.85
CA ALA A 14 2.05 -16.42 -1.12
C ALA A 14 0.70 -17.13 -0.92
N LEU A 15 0.34 -17.44 0.31
CA LEU A 15 -0.95 -18.02 0.67
C LEU A 15 -1.94 -16.88 0.96
N MET A 16 -2.86 -16.66 0.04
CA MET A 16 -3.76 -15.52 0.00
C MET A 16 -5.22 -15.97 0.07
N GLY A 17 -6.14 -15.03 0.22
CA GLY A 17 -7.59 -15.29 0.24
C GLY A 17 -8.31 -14.37 1.21
N GLY A 18 -9.64 -14.34 1.15
CA GLY A 18 -10.48 -13.52 2.01
C GLY A 18 -10.35 -13.84 3.49
N SER A 19 -10.83 -12.94 4.35
CA SER A 19 -10.93 -13.21 5.79
C SER A 19 -11.83 -14.42 6.03
N GLY A 20 -11.42 -15.30 6.96
CA GLY A 20 -12.19 -16.51 7.26
C GLY A 20 -12.09 -17.64 6.22
N SER A 21 -11.31 -17.52 5.13
CA SER A 21 -11.12 -18.60 4.16
C SER A 21 -10.35 -19.82 4.70
N GLY A 22 -9.73 -19.71 5.87
CA GLY A 22 -9.04 -20.79 6.56
C GLY A 22 -7.56 -20.94 6.20
N LYS A 23 -6.91 -19.91 5.69
CA LYS A 23 -5.47 -19.90 5.35
C LYS A 23 -4.59 -20.33 6.53
N THR A 24 -4.74 -19.67 7.66
CA THR A 24 -3.97 -19.98 8.89
C THR A 24 -4.23 -21.40 9.37
N THR A 25 -5.46 -21.90 9.28
CA THR A 25 -5.80 -23.30 9.60
C THR A 25 -5.13 -24.28 8.61
N LEU A 26 -5.08 -23.93 7.31
CA LEU A 26 -4.32 -24.73 6.34
C LEU A 26 -2.82 -24.73 6.68
N MET A 27 -2.27 -23.57 7.05
CA MET A 27 -0.86 -23.48 7.41
C MET A 27 -0.52 -24.31 8.67
N GLU A 28 -1.37 -24.23 9.70
CA GLU A 28 -1.23 -25.07 10.91
C GLU A 28 -1.24 -26.57 10.57
N SER A 29 -2.13 -27.00 9.67
CA SER A 29 -2.18 -28.40 9.22
C SER A 29 -0.93 -28.78 8.41
N MET A 30 -0.42 -27.93 7.53
CA MET A 30 0.84 -28.17 6.81
C MET A 30 2.02 -28.31 7.77
N LEU A 31 2.12 -27.43 8.77
CA LEU A 31 3.19 -27.49 9.79
C LEU A 31 3.10 -28.77 10.63
N PHE A 32 1.90 -29.22 10.93
CA PHE A 32 1.66 -30.46 11.65
C PHE A 32 2.06 -31.69 10.83
N GLU A 33 1.64 -31.76 9.57
CA GLU A 33 1.94 -32.85 8.65
C GLU A 33 3.44 -32.96 8.31
N CYS A 34 4.18 -31.84 8.36
CA CYS A 34 5.63 -31.82 8.23
C CYS A 34 6.36 -32.06 9.56
N GLY A 35 5.66 -32.26 10.67
CA GLY A 35 6.26 -32.49 11.99
C GLY A 35 6.95 -31.28 12.62
N VAL A 36 6.75 -30.08 12.09
CA VAL A 36 7.28 -28.83 12.64
C VAL A 36 6.60 -28.51 13.98
N ILE A 37 5.31 -28.77 14.08
CA ILE A 37 4.54 -28.68 15.31
C ILE A 37 3.99 -30.06 15.70
N LYS A 38 3.94 -30.33 17.01
CA LYS A 38 3.44 -31.61 17.54
C LYS A 38 1.92 -31.66 17.69
N ARG A 39 1.27 -30.51 17.70
CA ARG A 39 -0.18 -30.35 17.85
C ARG A 39 -0.61 -29.12 17.04
N ARG A 40 -1.69 -29.27 16.29
CA ARG A 40 -2.28 -28.14 15.55
C ARG A 40 -2.85 -27.11 16.50
N GLY A 41 -2.52 -25.85 16.27
CA GLY A 41 -3.18 -24.73 16.90
C GLY A 41 -4.54 -24.45 16.26
N SER A 42 -5.33 -23.61 16.89
CA SER A 42 -6.61 -23.13 16.36
C SER A 42 -6.75 -21.63 16.62
N VAL A 43 -7.37 -20.94 15.66
CA VAL A 43 -7.65 -19.50 15.77
C VAL A 43 -8.60 -19.26 16.95
N GLU A 44 -9.61 -20.11 17.14
CA GLU A 44 -10.61 -20.01 18.22
C GLU A 44 -9.98 -20.11 19.61
N THR A 45 -8.95 -20.96 19.75
CA THR A 45 -8.22 -21.13 21.02
C THR A 45 -6.98 -20.25 21.12
N GLN A 46 -6.75 -19.35 20.13
CA GLN A 46 -5.61 -18.41 20.08
C GLN A 46 -4.24 -19.11 20.20
N SER A 47 -4.13 -20.33 19.70
CA SER A 47 -2.98 -21.20 19.89
C SER A 47 -2.18 -21.46 18.61
N THR A 48 -2.50 -20.78 17.49
CA THR A 48 -1.77 -20.90 16.23
C THR A 48 -0.36 -20.33 16.36
N VAL A 49 0.59 -20.89 15.61
CA VAL A 49 1.97 -20.37 15.57
C VAL A 49 2.12 -19.18 14.60
N CYS A 50 1.15 -18.99 13.69
CA CYS A 50 1.16 -17.90 12.73
C CYS A 50 0.57 -16.61 13.29
N ASP A 51 -0.57 -16.67 13.96
CA ASP A 51 -1.24 -15.52 14.61
C ASP A 51 -0.78 -15.41 16.07
N TYR A 52 0.44 -15.01 16.31
CA TYR A 52 1.04 -15.04 17.65
C TYR A 52 1.15 -13.66 18.32
N PHE A 53 0.95 -12.59 17.59
CA PHE A 53 0.94 -11.25 18.16
C PHE A 53 -0.28 -11.02 19.06
N PRO A 54 -0.13 -10.27 20.17
CA PRO A 54 -1.24 -10.01 21.08
C PRO A 54 -2.49 -9.42 20.40
N VAL A 55 -2.30 -8.55 19.42
CA VAL A 55 -3.41 -7.93 18.66
C VAL A 55 -4.16 -8.96 17.79
N GLU A 56 -3.46 -9.94 17.22
CA GLU A 56 -4.07 -11.01 16.42
C GLU A 56 -4.92 -11.94 17.32
N LYS A 57 -4.40 -12.26 18.50
CA LYS A 57 -5.12 -13.05 19.50
C LYS A 57 -6.36 -12.31 20.02
N GLU A 58 -6.25 -11.01 20.28
CA GLU A 58 -7.37 -10.20 20.73
C GLU A 58 -8.49 -10.15 19.69
N TYR A 59 -8.12 -9.98 18.42
CA TYR A 59 -9.09 -9.85 17.34
C TYR A 59 -9.55 -11.18 16.74
N GLY A 60 -8.80 -12.27 16.94
CA GLY A 60 -9.11 -13.58 16.38
C GLY A 60 -8.89 -13.69 14.87
N TYR A 61 -7.99 -12.88 14.29
CA TYR A 61 -7.59 -12.96 12.90
C TYR A 61 -6.22 -12.32 12.63
N SER A 62 -5.60 -12.72 11.50
CA SER A 62 -4.26 -12.29 11.10
C SER A 62 -4.24 -10.80 10.77
N VAL A 63 -3.28 -10.09 11.34
CA VAL A 63 -2.95 -8.68 11.08
C VAL A 63 -1.67 -8.58 10.26
N PHE A 64 -0.70 -9.45 10.54
CA PHE A 64 0.58 -9.51 9.86
C PHE A 64 0.70 -10.77 9.02
N SER A 65 1.50 -10.69 7.94
CA SER A 65 1.91 -11.89 7.22
C SER A 65 2.84 -12.75 8.08
N SER A 66 2.70 -14.06 8.03
CA SER A 66 3.54 -15.01 8.76
C SER A 66 4.35 -15.87 7.79
N VAL A 67 5.65 -15.98 8.02
CA VAL A 67 6.55 -16.78 7.18
C VAL A 67 6.70 -18.16 7.75
N CYS A 68 6.52 -19.20 6.92
CA CYS A 68 6.65 -20.59 7.31
C CYS A 68 7.51 -21.35 6.30
N ASN A 69 8.66 -21.79 6.75
CA ASN A 69 9.54 -22.67 5.96
C ASN A 69 9.23 -24.13 6.35
N ILE A 70 8.81 -24.93 5.38
CA ILE A 70 8.52 -26.35 5.57
C ILE A 70 9.27 -27.21 4.55
N GLU A 71 9.53 -28.45 4.91
CA GLU A 71 10.19 -29.43 4.05
C GLU A 71 9.22 -30.56 3.73
N PHE A 72 8.97 -30.79 2.46
CA PHE A 72 8.09 -31.86 2.00
C PHE A 72 8.58 -32.47 0.69
N ASN A 73 8.65 -33.79 0.60
CA ASN A 73 9.09 -34.55 -0.59
C ASN A 73 10.40 -34.00 -1.21
N ASN A 74 11.42 -33.76 -0.39
CA ASN A 74 12.71 -33.19 -0.78
C ASN A 74 12.67 -31.79 -1.38
N LYS A 75 11.56 -31.08 -1.26
CA LYS A 75 11.41 -29.66 -1.62
C LYS A 75 11.32 -28.82 -0.36
N LYS A 76 11.81 -27.60 -0.43
CA LYS A 76 11.59 -26.56 0.57
C LYS A 76 10.48 -25.63 0.10
N LEU A 77 9.41 -25.55 0.87
CA LEU A 77 8.28 -24.67 0.61
C LEU A 77 8.36 -23.50 1.59
N ASN A 78 8.65 -22.32 1.09
CA ASN A 78 8.57 -21.07 1.85
C ASN A 78 7.19 -20.48 1.62
N ILE A 79 6.31 -20.66 2.57
CA ILE A 79 4.93 -20.20 2.48
C ILE A 79 4.75 -18.95 3.34
N ILE A 80 4.19 -17.90 2.78
CA ILE A 80 3.86 -16.67 3.49
C ILE A 80 2.34 -16.63 3.64
N ASP A 81 1.86 -16.88 4.86
CA ASP A 81 0.44 -16.77 5.23
C ASP A 81 0.07 -15.28 5.34
N CYS A 82 -0.83 -14.82 4.47
CA CYS A 82 -1.18 -13.41 4.35
C CYS A 82 -2.47 -13.09 5.11
N PRO A 83 -2.58 -11.89 5.71
CA PRO A 83 -3.84 -11.39 6.26
C PRO A 83 -4.97 -11.43 5.22
N GLY A 84 -6.17 -11.79 5.67
CA GLY A 84 -7.33 -11.92 4.78
C GLY A 84 -8.12 -10.62 4.59
N SER A 85 -7.97 -9.65 5.48
CA SER A 85 -8.65 -8.35 5.38
C SER A 85 -7.90 -7.41 4.44
N ASP A 86 -8.64 -6.68 3.61
CA ASP A 86 -8.08 -5.66 2.71
C ASP A 86 -7.39 -4.50 3.45
N ASP A 87 -7.77 -4.25 4.69
CA ASP A 87 -7.12 -3.26 5.54
C ASP A 87 -5.63 -3.59 5.80
N PHE A 88 -5.26 -4.85 5.71
CA PHE A 88 -3.88 -5.35 5.87
C PHE A 88 -3.26 -5.84 4.56
N CYS A 89 -3.69 -5.31 3.43
CA CYS A 89 -3.20 -5.71 2.10
C CYS A 89 -1.69 -5.53 1.91
N GLY A 90 -1.04 -4.71 2.71
CA GLY A 90 0.42 -4.56 2.72
C GLY A 90 1.15 -5.89 2.88
N GLY A 91 0.67 -6.76 3.77
CA GLY A 91 1.23 -8.10 3.96
C GLY A 91 1.14 -8.99 2.72
N ALA A 92 0.02 -8.95 2.00
CA ALA A 92 -0.17 -9.70 0.76
C ALA A 92 0.70 -9.15 -0.39
N ILE A 93 0.83 -7.82 -0.50
CA ILE A 93 1.69 -7.17 -1.51
C ILE A 93 3.15 -7.53 -1.27
N THR A 94 3.60 -7.45 -0.02
CA THR A 94 4.95 -7.86 0.38
C THR A 94 5.22 -9.33 0.06
N ALA A 95 4.27 -10.22 0.37
CA ALA A 95 4.39 -11.65 0.07
C ALA A 95 4.51 -11.90 -1.43
N LEU A 96 3.68 -11.26 -2.26
CA LEU A 96 3.74 -11.37 -3.72
C LEU A 96 5.06 -10.86 -4.30
N HIS A 97 5.69 -9.86 -3.67
CA HIS A 97 6.98 -9.33 -4.15
C HIS A 97 8.11 -10.37 -4.09
N VAL A 98 8.11 -11.21 -3.05
CA VAL A 98 9.18 -12.19 -2.84
C VAL A 98 8.81 -13.64 -3.19
N SER A 99 7.53 -13.93 -3.40
CA SER A 99 7.03 -15.24 -3.81
C SER A 99 7.05 -15.41 -5.33
N ASP A 100 7.05 -16.68 -5.75
CA ASP A 100 7.07 -17.06 -7.16
C ASP A 100 5.70 -17.57 -7.63
N THR A 101 4.79 -17.86 -6.69
CA THR A 101 3.42 -18.35 -6.93
C THR A 101 2.45 -17.76 -5.92
N ALA A 102 1.21 -17.48 -6.35
CA ALA A 102 0.09 -17.11 -5.50
C ALA A 102 -0.89 -18.29 -5.36
N VAL A 103 -1.21 -18.66 -4.13
CA VAL A 103 -2.25 -19.64 -3.81
C VAL A 103 -3.42 -18.92 -3.15
N ILE A 104 -4.58 -18.90 -3.83
CA ILE A 104 -5.75 -18.17 -3.36
C ILE A 104 -6.74 -19.15 -2.76
N THR A 105 -6.96 -19.04 -1.45
CA THR A 105 -7.88 -19.88 -0.70
C THR A 105 -9.26 -19.21 -0.62
N LEU A 106 -10.30 -19.99 -0.96
CA LEU A 106 -11.70 -19.62 -0.80
C LEU A 106 -12.46 -20.77 -0.15
N THR A 107 -13.70 -20.55 0.24
CA THR A 107 -14.47 -21.57 0.98
C THR A 107 -15.56 -22.19 0.13
N ALA A 108 -15.78 -23.51 0.27
CA ALA A 108 -16.82 -24.24 -0.46
C ALA A 108 -18.25 -23.78 -0.11
N ASN A 109 -18.46 -23.14 1.05
CA ASN A 109 -19.75 -22.60 1.45
C ASN A 109 -19.96 -21.13 1.10
N GLY A 110 -18.87 -20.34 0.97
CA GLY A 110 -18.91 -18.89 0.67
C GLY A 110 -18.81 -18.58 -0.82
N GLY A 111 -18.16 -19.44 -1.59
CA GLY A 111 -17.92 -19.19 -3.02
C GLY A 111 -16.88 -18.11 -3.29
N VAL A 112 -17.01 -17.41 -4.40
CA VAL A 112 -16.12 -16.32 -4.81
C VAL A 112 -16.52 -15.02 -4.15
N GLU A 113 -15.84 -14.68 -3.08
CA GLU A 113 -16.03 -13.45 -2.32
C GLU A 113 -15.13 -12.32 -2.85
N VAL A 114 -15.37 -11.08 -2.38
CA VAL A 114 -14.57 -9.89 -2.71
C VAL A 114 -13.09 -10.08 -2.38
N GLY A 115 -12.79 -10.71 -1.24
CA GLY A 115 -11.42 -11.02 -0.85
C GLY A 115 -10.71 -11.92 -1.86
N THR A 116 -11.42 -12.88 -2.47
CA THR A 116 -10.91 -13.73 -3.53
C THR A 116 -10.55 -12.91 -4.77
N GLN A 117 -11.44 -12.02 -5.18
CA GLN A 117 -11.26 -11.20 -6.38
C GLN A 117 -10.13 -10.16 -6.20
N ASN A 118 -10.07 -9.51 -5.04
CA ASN A 118 -9.02 -8.54 -4.74
C ASN A 118 -7.63 -9.18 -4.73
N ASN A 119 -7.53 -10.38 -4.14
CA ASN A 119 -6.26 -11.12 -4.12
C ASN A 119 -5.88 -11.64 -5.51
N PHE A 120 -6.84 -12.07 -6.32
CA PHE A 120 -6.60 -12.43 -7.72
C PHE A 120 -6.00 -11.28 -8.51
N ARG A 121 -6.61 -10.08 -8.45
CA ARG A 121 -6.08 -8.90 -9.14
C ARG A 121 -4.68 -8.50 -8.66
N ARG A 122 -4.40 -8.62 -7.37
CA ARG A 122 -3.05 -8.36 -6.85
C ARG A 122 -2.03 -9.34 -7.43
N ALA A 123 -2.37 -10.63 -7.46
CA ALA A 123 -1.52 -11.67 -8.04
C ALA A 123 -1.33 -11.49 -9.54
N GLU A 124 -2.40 -11.18 -10.28
CA GLU A 124 -2.38 -10.90 -11.72
C GLU A 124 -1.51 -9.66 -12.04
N LYS A 125 -1.71 -8.56 -11.30
CA LYS A 125 -0.88 -7.35 -11.41
C LYS A 125 0.59 -7.63 -11.13
N ALA A 126 0.88 -8.52 -10.19
CA ALA A 126 2.22 -8.98 -9.87
C ALA A 126 2.74 -10.05 -10.86
N LYS A 127 1.94 -10.43 -11.86
CA LYS A 127 2.26 -11.44 -12.89
C LYS A 127 2.71 -12.77 -12.27
N LYS A 128 2.02 -13.22 -11.21
CA LYS A 128 2.32 -14.50 -10.56
C LYS A 128 1.40 -15.60 -11.09
N PRO A 129 1.90 -16.84 -11.29
CA PRO A 129 1.05 -18.01 -11.45
C PRO A 129 0.07 -18.12 -10.28
N ILE A 130 -1.20 -18.47 -10.59
CA ILE A 130 -2.28 -18.50 -9.59
C ILE A 130 -2.87 -19.91 -9.52
N ALA A 131 -2.96 -20.47 -8.31
CA ALA A 131 -3.71 -21.66 -8.01
C ALA A 131 -4.83 -21.36 -6.99
N PHE A 132 -5.97 -22.02 -7.13
CA PHE A 132 -7.08 -21.91 -6.19
C PHE A 132 -7.19 -23.13 -5.28
N VAL A 133 -7.45 -22.88 -4.00
CA VAL A 133 -7.75 -23.92 -3.02
C VAL A 133 -9.15 -23.69 -2.48
N ILE A 134 -10.09 -24.54 -2.86
CA ILE A 134 -11.44 -24.56 -2.29
C ILE A 134 -11.37 -25.34 -0.97
N ASN A 135 -11.36 -24.61 0.12
CA ASN A 135 -11.23 -25.11 1.49
C ASN A 135 -12.61 -25.26 2.16
N LYS A 136 -12.63 -25.86 3.34
CA LYS A 136 -13.85 -26.13 4.12
C LYS A 136 -14.86 -27.02 3.37
N CYS A 137 -14.36 -28.00 2.61
CA CYS A 137 -15.21 -28.99 1.96
C CYS A 137 -16.00 -29.87 2.96
N ASP A 138 -15.63 -29.85 4.24
CA ASP A 138 -16.32 -30.50 5.37
C ASP A 138 -17.42 -29.66 6.03
N HIS A 139 -17.62 -28.41 5.56
CA HIS A 139 -18.65 -27.54 6.14
C HIS A 139 -20.06 -28.05 5.74
N GLU A 140 -21.02 -27.96 6.65
CA GLU A 140 -22.40 -28.49 6.40
C GLU A 140 -23.10 -27.89 5.19
N ASN A 141 -22.76 -26.64 4.83
CA ASN A 141 -23.28 -25.90 3.68
C ASN A 141 -22.26 -25.84 2.54
N ALA A 142 -21.28 -26.76 2.51
CA ALA A 142 -20.31 -26.79 1.42
C ALA A 142 -20.98 -27.18 0.09
N ASP A 143 -20.76 -26.36 -0.92
CA ASP A 143 -21.19 -26.58 -2.30
C ASP A 143 -20.00 -26.33 -3.23
N PHE A 144 -19.24 -27.40 -3.47
CA PHE A 144 -18.02 -27.32 -4.27
C PHE A 144 -18.31 -27.01 -5.74
N GLU A 145 -19.33 -27.64 -6.31
CA GLU A 145 -19.69 -27.49 -7.72
C GLU A 145 -20.11 -26.03 -8.02
N ARG A 146 -20.99 -25.47 -7.20
CA ARG A 146 -21.36 -24.05 -7.28
C ARG A 146 -20.14 -23.17 -7.21
N THR A 147 -19.27 -23.37 -6.20
CA THR A 147 -18.06 -22.56 -5.99
C THR A 147 -17.11 -22.65 -7.19
N PHE A 148 -16.95 -23.82 -7.78
CA PHE A 148 -16.13 -23.99 -8.97
C PHE A 148 -16.73 -23.29 -10.20
N ASN A 149 -18.06 -23.36 -10.36
CA ASN A 149 -18.74 -22.64 -11.44
C ASN A 149 -18.61 -21.11 -11.28
N GLU A 150 -18.72 -20.57 -10.06
CA GLU A 150 -18.46 -19.17 -9.76
C GLU A 150 -17.01 -18.77 -10.10
N LEU A 151 -16.02 -19.64 -9.85
CA LEU A 151 -14.62 -19.40 -10.28
C LEU A 151 -14.51 -19.29 -11.81
N LYS A 152 -15.16 -20.20 -12.55
CA LYS A 152 -15.18 -20.16 -14.03
C LYS A 152 -15.89 -18.90 -14.56
N GLU A 153 -17.00 -18.53 -13.97
CA GLU A 153 -17.74 -17.32 -14.36
C GLU A 153 -16.92 -16.05 -14.11
N THR A 154 -16.20 -16.00 -12.99
CA THR A 154 -15.44 -14.81 -12.60
C THR A 154 -14.09 -14.71 -13.31
N PHE A 155 -13.32 -15.80 -13.35
CA PHE A 155 -11.93 -15.79 -13.84
C PHE A 155 -11.75 -16.49 -15.20
N GLY A 156 -12.81 -17.05 -15.74
CA GLY A 156 -12.84 -17.66 -17.07
C GLY A 156 -12.48 -19.14 -17.10
N ASN A 157 -12.41 -19.68 -18.32
CA ASN A 157 -12.20 -21.13 -18.56
C ASN A 157 -10.78 -21.61 -18.22
N LYS A 158 -9.90 -20.72 -17.79
CA LYS A 158 -8.56 -21.08 -17.28
C LYS A 158 -8.62 -21.86 -15.96
N CYS A 159 -9.73 -21.78 -15.21
CA CYS A 159 -9.94 -22.54 -13.99
C CYS A 159 -10.15 -24.02 -14.32
N THR A 160 -9.22 -24.86 -13.91
CA THR A 160 -9.18 -26.29 -14.27
C THR A 160 -9.07 -27.15 -13.02
N LEU A 161 -9.91 -28.19 -12.92
CA LEU A 161 -9.92 -29.11 -11.78
C LEU A 161 -8.71 -30.02 -11.80
N PHE A 162 -7.98 -30.05 -10.69
CA PHE A 162 -6.96 -31.06 -10.38
C PHE A 162 -7.48 -32.06 -9.35
N GLN A 163 -8.34 -31.58 -8.45
CA GLN A 163 -9.02 -32.41 -7.48
C GLN A 163 -10.44 -31.91 -7.26
N TYR A 164 -11.38 -32.83 -6.98
CA TYR A 164 -12.72 -32.50 -6.54
C TYR A 164 -13.25 -33.50 -5.50
N PRO A 165 -14.09 -33.04 -4.55
CA PRO A 165 -14.67 -33.92 -3.53
C PRO A 165 -15.76 -34.78 -4.09
N ILE A 166 -15.88 -36.02 -3.61
CA ILE A 166 -17.02 -36.90 -3.93
C ILE A 166 -18.21 -36.55 -3.03
N ASN A 167 -17.95 -36.22 -1.79
CA ASN A 167 -18.98 -36.03 -0.77
C ASN A 167 -18.69 -34.76 0.05
N ALA A 168 -18.82 -33.59 -0.59
CA ALA A 168 -18.75 -32.33 0.12
C ALA A 168 -19.83 -32.22 1.20
N GLY A 169 -19.51 -31.59 2.36
CA GLY A 169 -20.38 -31.47 3.49
C GLY A 169 -19.86 -32.17 4.74
N LYS A 170 -20.71 -32.36 5.74
CA LYS A 170 -20.33 -32.97 7.06
C LYS A 170 -19.60 -34.30 6.95
N ASP A 171 -19.90 -35.07 5.93
CA ASP A 171 -19.35 -36.41 5.70
C ASP A 171 -18.14 -36.40 4.73
N PHE A 172 -17.59 -35.23 4.42
CA PHE A 172 -16.42 -35.12 3.55
C PHE A 172 -15.26 -35.97 4.06
N ASN A 173 -14.88 -36.97 3.25
CA ASN A 173 -13.79 -37.88 3.55
C ASN A 173 -13.11 -38.44 2.28
N ALA A 174 -13.55 -38.03 1.08
CA ALA A 174 -13.01 -38.56 -0.17
C ALA A 174 -12.97 -37.48 -1.26
N ALA A 175 -11.90 -37.52 -2.06
CA ALA A 175 -11.72 -36.66 -3.24
C ALA A 175 -11.10 -37.47 -4.40
N ILE A 176 -11.45 -37.10 -5.61
CA ILE A 176 -10.77 -37.60 -6.82
C ILE A 176 -9.56 -36.71 -7.10
N ASP A 177 -8.41 -37.33 -7.29
CA ASP A 177 -7.20 -36.70 -7.86
C ASP A 177 -7.12 -37.08 -9.34
N VAL A 178 -7.44 -36.15 -10.21
CA VAL A 178 -7.52 -36.39 -11.67
C VAL A 178 -6.12 -36.63 -12.24
N LEU A 179 -5.11 -35.93 -11.72
CA LEU A 179 -3.74 -36.07 -12.20
C LEU A 179 -3.14 -37.43 -11.88
N GLN A 180 -3.38 -37.92 -10.65
CA GLN A 180 -2.91 -39.26 -10.23
C GLN A 180 -3.82 -40.39 -10.69
N GLY A 181 -5.05 -40.09 -11.18
CA GLY A 181 -6.03 -41.10 -11.57
C GLY A 181 -6.48 -41.99 -10.39
N LYS A 182 -6.61 -41.42 -9.20
CA LYS A 182 -6.96 -42.14 -7.96
C LYS A 182 -8.01 -41.39 -7.14
N MET A 183 -8.79 -42.15 -6.39
CA MET A 183 -9.63 -41.64 -5.31
C MET A 183 -8.85 -41.67 -4.00
N LEU A 184 -8.74 -40.54 -3.37
CA LEU A 184 -8.08 -40.37 -2.06
C LEU A 184 -9.15 -40.41 -0.97
N VAL A 185 -9.00 -41.33 -0.03
CA VAL A 185 -9.97 -41.51 1.08
C VAL A 185 -9.29 -41.30 2.40
N TRP A 186 -9.83 -40.41 3.22
CA TRP A 186 -9.30 -40.10 4.56
C TRP A 186 -10.09 -40.79 5.66
N LYS A 187 -9.40 -41.08 6.75
CA LYS A 187 -10.03 -41.44 8.02
C LYS A 187 -10.57 -40.20 8.72
N ALA A 188 -11.37 -40.36 9.75
CA ALA A 188 -11.98 -39.23 10.47
C ALA A 188 -10.96 -38.26 11.10
N GLU A 189 -9.80 -38.76 11.51
CA GLU A 189 -8.68 -37.99 12.03
C GLU A 189 -7.86 -37.23 10.98
N GLY A 190 -8.10 -37.46 9.69
CA GLY A 190 -7.37 -36.86 8.59
C GLY A 190 -6.01 -37.48 8.32
N GLY A 191 -5.06 -36.68 7.84
CA GLY A 191 -3.67 -37.08 7.58
C GLY A 191 -3.46 -37.73 6.21
N ALA A 192 -2.67 -38.80 6.16
CA ALA A 192 -2.37 -39.50 4.91
C ALA A 192 -3.60 -40.27 4.39
N PRO A 193 -4.00 -40.06 3.11
CA PRO A 193 -5.13 -40.78 2.53
C PRO A 193 -4.77 -42.21 2.12
N GLU A 194 -5.79 -43.06 2.03
CA GLU A 194 -5.74 -44.31 1.30
C GLU A 194 -6.07 -44.07 -0.17
N ALA A 195 -5.20 -44.45 -1.09
CA ALA A 195 -5.45 -44.36 -2.52
C ALA A 195 -6.25 -45.55 -3.01
N LYS A 196 -7.39 -45.31 -3.63
CA LYS A 196 -8.30 -46.31 -4.22
C LYS A 196 -8.50 -46.03 -5.70
N ASP A 197 -9.00 -47.05 -6.41
CA ASP A 197 -9.37 -46.88 -7.81
C ASP A 197 -10.62 -45.98 -7.92
N ILE A 198 -10.71 -45.25 -9.03
CA ILE A 198 -11.80 -44.34 -9.30
C ILE A 198 -13.11 -45.15 -9.45
N PRO A 199 -14.20 -44.78 -8.74
CA PRO A 199 -15.48 -45.41 -8.88
C PRO A 199 -16.01 -45.34 -10.33
N GLU A 200 -16.76 -46.33 -10.76
CA GLU A 200 -17.31 -46.36 -12.10
C GLU A 200 -18.19 -45.14 -12.44
N SER A 201 -18.90 -44.62 -11.44
CA SER A 201 -19.72 -43.40 -11.57
C SER A 201 -18.91 -42.14 -11.91
N GLU A 202 -17.64 -42.09 -11.54
CA GLU A 202 -16.76 -40.91 -11.71
C GLU A 202 -15.86 -40.99 -12.94
N LYS A 203 -15.73 -42.17 -13.58
CA LYS A 203 -14.82 -42.38 -14.70
C LYS A 203 -15.04 -41.43 -15.86
N ALA A 204 -16.30 -41.22 -16.27
CA ALA A 204 -16.62 -40.33 -17.39
C ALA A 204 -16.20 -38.87 -17.08
N THR A 205 -16.47 -38.41 -15.88
CA THR A 205 -16.08 -37.06 -15.42
C THR A 205 -14.54 -36.89 -15.38
N VAL A 206 -13.86 -37.92 -14.87
CA VAL A 206 -12.40 -37.92 -14.81
C VAL A 206 -11.76 -37.91 -16.19
N GLU A 207 -12.32 -38.70 -17.14
CA GLU A 207 -11.86 -38.74 -18.53
C GLU A 207 -12.05 -37.38 -19.22
N GLU A 208 -13.19 -36.71 -19.01
CA GLU A 208 -13.42 -35.36 -19.52
C GLU A 208 -12.41 -34.34 -18.98
N ILE A 209 -12.20 -34.32 -17.65
CA ILE A 209 -11.25 -33.38 -17.04
C ILE A 209 -9.80 -33.71 -17.47
N ARG A 210 -9.46 -35.02 -17.57
CA ARG A 210 -8.12 -35.42 -18.01
C ARG A 210 -7.87 -35.05 -19.47
N ALA A 211 -8.89 -35.09 -20.34
CA ALA A 211 -8.79 -34.60 -21.72
C ALA A 211 -8.45 -33.09 -21.73
N GLN A 212 -9.11 -32.28 -20.89
CA GLN A 212 -8.78 -30.86 -20.75
C GLN A 212 -7.35 -30.65 -20.28
N LEU A 213 -6.85 -31.44 -19.31
CA LEU A 213 -5.46 -31.35 -18.84
C LEU A 213 -4.45 -31.71 -19.95
N LEU A 214 -4.77 -32.71 -20.79
CA LEU A 214 -3.95 -33.08 -21.96
C LEU A 214 -3.91 -31.94 -22.99
N GLU A 215 -5.05 -31.29 -23.26
CA GLU A 215 -5.13 -30.14 -24.16
C GLU A 215 -4.27 -28.97 -23.63
N TRP A 216 -4.41 -28.63 -22.35
CA TRP A 216 -3.55 -27.63 -21.73
C TRP A 216 -2.06 -27.94 -21.84
N ALA A 217 -1.67 -29.20 -21.58
CA ALA A 217 -0.29 -29.63 -21.68
C ALA A 217 0.23 -29.57 -23.13
N ALA A 218 -0.62 -29.93 -24.11
CA ALA A 218 -0.29 -29.86 -25.53
C ALA A 218 -0.06 -28.44 -26.02
N GLU A 219 -0.75 -27.45 -25.48
CA GLU A 219 -0.57 -26.03 -25.83
C GLU A 219 0.78 -25.44 -25.37
N SER A 220 1.51 -26.14 -24.48
CA SER A 220 2.75 -25.63 -23.89
C SER A 220 3.96 -25.60 -24.84
N ASP A 221 4.03 -26.49 -25.81
CA ASP A 221 5.18 -26.70 -26.68
C ASP A 221 4.79 -27.45 -27.96
N GLU A 222 5.32 -27.03 -29.10
CA GLU A 222 5.02 -27.63 -30.41
C GLU A 222 5.33 -29.14 -30.45
N THR A 223 6.40 -29.58 -29.78
CA THR A 223 6.80 -30.98 -29.71
C THR A 223 5.84 -31.84 -28.91
N ILE A 224 5.28 -31.29 -27.84
CA ILE A 224 4.24 -31.95 -27.03
C ILE A 224 2.91 -31.95 -27.79
N MET A 225 2.60 -30.88 -28.49
CA MET A 225 1.41 -30.77 -29.35
C MET A 225 1.42 -31.80 -30.48
N ASP A 226 2.53 -31.94 -31.22
CA ASP A 226 2.68 -32.92 -32.30
C ASP A 226 2.47 -34.33 -31.80
N LYS A 227 3.07 -34.71 -30.66
CA LYS A 227 2.87 -36.00 -30.03
C LYS A 227 1.42 -36.27 -29.62
N TYR A 228 0.76 -35.27 -29.06
CA TYR A 228 -0.65 -35.39 -28.69
C TYR A 228 -1.55 -35.62 -29.92
N PHE A 229 -1.30 -34.93 -31.03
CA PHE A 229 -2.03 -35.13 -32.27
C PHE A 229 -1.73 -36.50 -32.93
N GLU A 230 -0.53 -37.02 -32.81
CA GLU A 230 -0.15 -38.33 -33.36
C GLU A 230 -0.69 -39.50 -32.53
N GLN A 231 -0.67 -39.38 -31.19
CA GLN A 231 -0.91 -40.52 -30.29
C GLN A 231 -2.26 -40.40 -29.54
N GLY A 232 -2.90 -39.25 -29.54
CA GLY A 232 -4.10 -38.96 -28.76
C GLY A 232 -3.90 -38.91 -27.25
N THR A 233 -2.65 -39.02 -26.77
CA THR A 233 -2.31 -39.00 -25.35
C THR A 233 -0.85 -38.54 -25.16
N LEU A 234 -0.48 -38.24 -23.92
CA LEU A 234 0.90 -37.90 -23.49
C LEU A 234 1.32 -38.87 -22.40
N SER A 235 2.63 -39.09 -22.27
CA SER A 235 3.20 -39.75 -21.08
C SER A 235 2.98 -38.87 -19.83
N ASP A 236 3.01 -39.47 -18.65
CA ASP A 236 2.84 -38.72 -17.38
C ASP A 236 3.91 -37.63 -17.21
N ASP A 237 5.15 -37.88 -17.64
CA ASP A 237 6.23 -36.87 -17.59
C ASP A 237 6.00 -35.71 -18.57
N GLU A 238 5.49 -35.99 -19.77
CA GLU A 238 5.15 -34.94 -20.76
C GLU A 238 3.94 -34.13 -20.32
N LEU A 239 2.92 -34.80 -19.79
CA LEU A 239 1.75 -34.13 -19.21
C LEU A 239 2.17 -33.19 -18.08
N MET A 240 2.99 -33.68 -17.14
CA MET A 240 3.47 -32.86 -16.02
C MET A 240 4.29 -31.66 -16.47
N ARG A 241 5.24 -31.84 -17.40
CA ARG A 241 6.03 -30.74 -17.94
C ARG A 241 5.19 -29.70 -18.66
N GLY A 242 4.26 -30.13 -19.49
CA GLY A 242 3.35 -29.24 -20.20
C GLY A 242 2.49 -28.43 -19.23
N LEU A 243 1.87 -29.08 -18.23
CA LEU A 243 1.07 -28.42 -17.23
C LEU A 243 1.88 -27.43 -16.38
N GLN A 244 3.12 -27.76 -16.01
CA GLN A 244 4.02 -26.86 -15.28
C GLN A 244 4.33 -25.60 -16.10
N THR A 245 4.57 -25.71 -17.40
CA THR A 245 4.84 -24.59 -18.30
C THR A 245 3.61 -23.68 -18.40
N VAL A 246 2.45 -24.23 -18.72
CA VAL A 246 1.18 -23.49 -18.87
C VAL A 246 0.78 -22.79 -17.55
N PHE A 247 1.01 -23.46 -16.43
CA PHE A 247 0.79 -22.87 -15.10
C PHE A 247 1.76 -21.70 -14.82
N ALA A 248 3.05 -21.88 -15.08
CA ALA A 248 4.06 -20.85 -14.86
C ALA A 248 3.81 -19.61 -15.71
N GLU A 249 3.28 -19.74 -16.90
CA GLU A 249 2.87 -18.66 -17.80
C GLU A 249 1.56 -17.96 -17.37
N GLY A 250 0.83 -18.51 -16.39
CA GLY A 250 -0.48 -17.99 -15.95
C GLY A 250 -1.61 -18.21 -16.96
N SER A 251 -1.44 -19.20 -17.86
CA SER A 251 -2.46 -19.56 -18.84
C SER A 251 -3.53 -20.51 -18.29
N MET A 252 -3.24 -21.19 -17.18
CA MET A 252 -4.14 -22.11 -16.48
C MET A 252 -4.15 -21.82 -14.98
N TYR A 253 -5.30 -21.98 -14.33
CA TYR A 253 -5.50 -21.84 -12.88
C TYR A 253 -5.94 -23.17 -12.27
N PRO A 254 -5.03 -23.95 -11.68
CA PRO A 254 -5.36 -25.22 -11.03
C PRO A 254 -6.29 -25.00 -9.84
N VAL A 255 -7.28 -25.88 -9.67
CA VAL A 255 -8.24 -25.87 -8.56
C VAL A 255 -8.13 -27.18 -7.77
N ILE A 256 -7.96 -27.07 -6.45
CA ILE A 256 -7.77 -28.17 -5.51
C ILE A 256 -8.79 -28.06 -4.38
N CYS A 257 -9.24 -29.17 -3.82
CA CYS A 257 -10.15 -29.22 -2.68
C CYS A 257 -9.44 -29.63 -1.38
N THR A 258 -9.84 -29.03 -0.26
CA THR A 258 -9.27 -29.33 1.06
C THR A 258 -10.28 -29.17 2.21
N SER A 259 -9.96 -29.77 3.34
CA SER A 259 -10.46 -29.36 4.65
C SER A 259 -9.28 -29.17 5.60
N GLY A 260 -8.89 -27.91 5.83
CA GLY A 260 -7.84 -27.57 6.76
C GLY A 260 -8.17 -27.99 8.20
N LEU A 261 -9.44 -27.86 8.60
CA LEU A 261 -9.89 -28.24 9.94
C LEU A 261 -9.75 -29.74 10.22
N ARG A 262 -10.10 -30.58 9.26
CA ARG A 262 -10.04 -32.06 9.38
C ARG A 262 -8.74 -32.65 8.87
N ASP A 263 -7.77 -31.84 8.45
CA ASP A 263 -6.49 -32.32 7.90
C ASP A 263 -6.66 -33.26 6.69
N MET A 264 -7.61 -32.91 5.82
CA MET A 264 -7.90 -33.71 4.61
C MET A 264 -7.49 -32.94 3.35
N GLY A 265 -6.73 -33.55 2.47
CA GLY A 265 -6.19 -32.95 1.26
C GLY A 265 -4.87 -32.20 1.47
N ILE A 266 -4.38 -32.03 2.72
CA ILE A 266 -3.24 -31.17 3.04
C ILE A 266 -1.93 -31.73 2.48
N ARG A 267 -1.62 -33.02 2.70
CA ARG A 267 -0.42 -33.65 2.14
C ARG A 267 -0.40 -33.61 0.61
N ARG A 268 -1.58 -33.79 -0.02
CA ARG A 268 -1.67 -33.69 -1.48
C ARG A 268 -1.50 -32.27 -1.98
N LEU A 269 -2.03 -31.26 -1.24
CA LEU A 269 -1.79 -29.86 -1.55
C LEU A 269 -0.29 -29.52 -1.48
N MET A 270 0.41 -29.95 -0.43
CA MET A 270 1.87 -29.79 -0.33
C MET A 270 2.63 -30.47 -1.46
N GLY A 271 2.21 -31.69 -1.84
CA GLY A 271 2.73 -32.40 -3.00
C GLY A 271 2.55 -31.62 -4.29
N PHE A 272 1.33 -31.12 -4.54
CA PHE A 272 1.03 -30.25 -5.66
C PHE A 272 1.90 -28.99 -5.68
N LEU A 273 2.04 -28.30 -4.55
CA LEU A 273 2.91 -27.11 -4.44
C LEU A 273 4.37 -27.43 -4.75
N GLY A 274 4.88 -28.56 -4.27
CA GLY A 274 6.24 -29.00 -4.56
C GLY A 274 6.48 -29.41 -6.02
N GLU A 275 5.47 -30.01 -6.66
CA GLU A 275 5.55 -30.56 -8.01
C GLU A 275 5.20 -29.50 -9.07
N MET A 276 4.08 -28.82 -8.94
CA MET A 276 3.49 -27.98 -10.00
C MET A 276 3.99 -26.53 -10.00
N THR A 277 4.28 -25.94 -8.82
CA THR A 277 4.71 -24.54 -8.81
C THR A 277 6.12 -24.37 -9.38
N PRO A 278 6.43 -23.26 -10.07
CA PRO A 278 7.79 -23.00 -10.52
C PRO A 278 8.75 -22.98 -9.34
N SER A 279 9.96 -23.50 -9.54
CA SER A 279 11.04 -23.33 -8.59
C SER A 279 11.66 -21.95 -8.75
N VAL A 280 12.49 -21.55 -7.79
CA VAL A 280 13.26 -20.31 -7.91
C VAL A 280 14.14 -20.27 -9.16
N ALA A 281 14.61 -21.43 -9.62
CA ALA A 281 15.42 -21.54 -10.85
C ALA A 281 14.58 -21.28 -12.11
N ASP A 282 13.30 -21.66 -12.09
CA ASP A 282 12.38 -21.58 -13.23
C ASP A 282 11.55 -20.28 -13.22
N ALA A 283 11.45 -19.61 -12.07
CA ALA A 283 10.69 -18.38 -11.90
C ALA A 283 11.37 -17.19 -12.64
N PRO A 284 10.59 -16.16 -12.99
CA PRO A 284 11.15 -14.92 -13.53
C PRO A 284 12.21 -14.33 -12.58
N LYS A 285 13.36 -13.96 -13.15
CA LYS A 285 14.47 -13.43 -12.37
C LYS A 285 14.13 -12.04 -11.82
N PRO A 286 14.48 -11.75 -10.56
CA PRO A 286 14.32 -10.41 -10.00
C PRO A 286 15.19 -9.39 -10.74
N LEU A 287 14.67 -8.16 -10.85
CA LEU A 287 15.36 -7.05 -11.50
C LEU A 287 15.94 -6.10 -10.44
N THR A 288 17.14 -5.60 -10.73
CA THR A 288 17.70 -4.46 -9.98
C THR A 288 17.04 -3.15 -10.38
N VAL A 289 17.34 -2.06 -9.66
CA VAL A 289 16.89 -0.69 -10.01
C VAL A 289 17.37 -0.27 -11.42
N ASN A 290 18.43 -0.87 -11.93
CA ASN A 290 18.97 -0.65 -13.27
C ASN A 290 18.36 -1.60 -14.33
N ALA A 291 17.31 -2.34 -13.99
CA ALA A 291 16.66 -3.35 -14.83
C ALA A 291 17.55 -4.52 -15.26
N GLU A 292 18.56 -4.85 -14.47
CA GLU A 292 19.43 -6.02 -14.67
C GLU A 292 18.83 -7.25 -14.00
N GLU A 293 18.80 -8.37 -14.71
CA GLU A 293 18.32 -9.65 -14.19
C GLU A 293 19.35 -10.28 -13.23
N VAL A 294 18.88 -10.76 -12.08
CA VAL A 294 19.71 -11.44 -11.08
C VAL A 294 19.38 -12.93 -11.05
N ALA A 295 20.34 -13.75 -11.50
CA ALA A 295 20.18 -15.20 -11.44
C ALA A 295 20.39 -15.73 -10.01
N PRO A 296 19.61 -16.73 -9.57
CA PRO A 296 19.77 -17.34 -8.25
C PRO A 296 20.98 -18.28 -8.19
N ASN A 297 22.19 -17.72 -8.33
CA ASN A 297 23.45 -18.43 -8.33
C ASN A 297 24.08 -18.42 -6.92
N PRO A 298 24.21 -19.56 -6.23
CA PRO A 298 24.77 -19.62 -4.88
C PRO A 298 26.26 -19.31 -4.80
N ALA A 299 26.99 -19.36 -5.93
CA ALA A 299 28.42 -19.05 -6.01
C ALA A 299 28.71 -17.56 -6.31
N ALA A 300 27.70 -16.77 -6.63
CA ALA A 300 27.86 -15.35 -6.88
C ALA A 300 28.09 -14.57 -5.57
N PRO A 301 28.59 -13.32 -5.62
CA PRO A 301 28.62 -12.43 -4.45
C PRO A 301 27.22 -12.27 -3.84
N THR A 302 27.13 -12.37 -2.51
CA THR A 302 25.84 -12.40 -1.83
C THR A 302 25.08 -11.07 -1.94
N SER A 303 23.81 -11.18 -2.28
CA SER A 303 22.83 -10.09 -2.24
C SER A 303 21.50 -10.59 -1.65
N ALA A 304 20.96 -9.89 -0.67
CA ALA A 304 19.71 -10.23 0.00
C ALA A 304 18.78 -9.02 0.09
N PHE A 305 17.49 -9.26 -0.06
CA PHE A 305 16.44 -8.24 0.03
C PHE A 305 15.63 -8.41 1.30
N ILE A 306 15.54 -7.36 2.11
CA ILE A 306 14.74 -7.34 3.33
C ILE A 306 13.31 -6.97 2.97
N PHE A 307 12.41 -7.93 3.05
CA PHE A 307 11.01 -7.70 2.65
C PHE A 307 10.07 -7.47 3.81
N LYS A 308 10.47 -7.82 5.04
CA LYS A 308 9.65 -7.64 6.23
C LYS A 308 10.53 -7.38 7.44
N THR A 309 10.14 -6.40 8.27
CA THR A 309 10.67 -6.15 9.60
C THR A 309 9.54 -6.34 10.61
N SER A 310 9.82 -6.95 11.74
CA SER A 310 8.87 -7.21 12.81
C SER A 310 9.51 -6.94 14.15
N VAL A 311 8.81 -6.30 15.07
CA VAL A 311 9.29 -6.11 16.45
C VAL A 311 8.54 -7.06 17.36
N GLU A 312 9.28 -8.01 17.90
CA GLU A 312 8.71 -9.09 18.70
C GLU A 312 9.07 -8.94 20.19
N PRO A 313 8.14 -9.27 21.10
CA PRO A 313 8.41 -9.27 22.53
C PRO A 313 9.63 -10.16 22.86
N HIS A 314 10.52 -9.68 23.71
CA HIS A 314 11.72 -10.38 24.22
C HIS A 314 12.84 -10.66 23.20
N ILE A 315 12.60 -10.53 21.90
CA ILE A 315 13.59 -10.75 20.85
C ILE A 315 14.08 -9.41 20.27
N GLY A 316 13.17 -8.46 20.19
CA GLY A 316 13.40 -7.18 19.52
C GLY A 316 13.11 -7.27 18.03
N GLU A 317 13.91 -6.59 17.24
CA GLU A 317 13.74 -6.51 15.80
C GLU A 317 14.18 -7.78 15.10
N VAL A 318 13.30 -8.30 14.23
CA VAL A 318 13.51 -9.46 13.37
C VAL A 318 13.34 -9.02 11.93
N ASN A 319 14.37 -9.26 11.10
CA ASN A 319 14.35 -8.91 9.69
C ASN A 319 14.23 -10.19 8.86
N TYR A 320 13.18 -10.26 8.06
CA TYR A 320 12.96 -11.36 7.11
C TYR A 320 13.50 -10.97 5.75
N PHE A 321 14.22 -11.88 5.12
CA PHE A 321 14.90 -11.63 3.85
C PHE A 321 14.78 -12.78 2.88
N LYS A 322 14.90 -12.47 1.58
CA LYS A 322 15.14 -13.42 0.50
C LYS A 322 16.57 -13.21 0.00
N VAL A 323 17.36 -14.29 -0.06
CA VAL A 323 18.68 -14.23 -0.73
C VAL A 323 18.43 -14.23 -2.22
N MET A 324 18.81 -13.16 -2.91
CA MET A 324 18.60 -13.04 -4.35
C MET A 324 19.68 -13.77 -5.15
N GLN A 325 20.93 -13.67 -4.69
CA GLN A 325 22.07 -14.44 -5.20
C GLN A 325 23.10 -14.66 -4.08
N GLY A 326 24.01 -15.59 -4.28
CA GLY A 326 25.05 -15.93 -3.32
C GLY A 326 24.55 -16.82 -2.19
N THR A 327 25.28 -16.83 -1.09
CA THR A 327 24.99 -17.60 0.13
C THR A 327 25.33 -16.74 1.33
N LEU A 328 24.38 -16.56 2.24
CA LEU A 328 24.54 -15.78 3.46
C LEU A 328 24.82 -16.70 4.65
N LYS A 329 25.80 -16.32 5.49
CA LYS A 329 26.23 -17.10 6.66
C LYS A 329 26.29 -16.23 7.92
N PRO A 330 26.13 -16.83 9.12
CA PRO A 330 26.43 -16.14 10.36
C PRO A 330 27.90 -15.70 10.39
N GLY A 331 28.13 -14.45 10.78
CA GLY A 331 29.45 -13.84 10.79
C GLY A 331 29.78 -12.99 9.56
N ASP A 332 29.00 -13.06 8.50
CA ASP A 332 29.20 -12.25 7.30
C ASP A 332 29.01 -10.76 7.60
N ASP A 333 29.92 -9.96 7.05
CA ASP A 333 29.83 -8.51 7.02
C ASP A 333 29.22 -8.10 5.67
N VAL A 334 28.10 -7.37 5.71
CA VAL A 334 27.37 -6.91 4.54
C VAL A 334 27.15 -5.41 4.59
N LEU A 335 26.95 -4.81 3.42
CA LEU A 335 26.62 -3.38 3.28
C LEU A 335 25.12 -3.24 2.99
N ASN A 336 24.44 -2.45 3.81
CA ASN A 336 23.11 -1.94 3.45
C ASN A 336 23.32 -0.81 2.44
N VAL A 337 23.02 -1.07 1.16
CA VAL A 337 23.30 -0.11 0.07
C VAL A 337 22.36 1.08 0.08
N ASP A 338 21.16 0.90 0.62
CA ASP A 338 20.14 1.97 0.69
C ASP A 338 20.47 3.01 1.77
N ARG A 339 21.18 2.59 2.83
CA ARG A 339 21.55 3.44 3.97
C ARG A 339 23.06 3.72 4.08
N GLY A 340 23.88 3.03 3.31
CA GLY A 340 25.34 3.15 3.37
C GLY A 340 25.96 2.61 4.67
N THR A 341 25.22 1.79 5.43
CA THR A 341 25.63 1.26 6.73
C THR A 341 26.16 -0.15 6.64
N LYS A 342 27.20 -0.45 7.44
CA LYS A 342 27.74 -1.82 7.54
C LYS A 342 26.97 -2.58 8.59
N GLU A 343 26.51 -3.77 8.20
CA GLU A 343 25.81 -4.71 9.04
C GLU A 343 26.61 -6.00 9.21
N ARG A 344 26.43 -6.67 10.34
CA ARG A 344 26.99 -7.99 10.58
C ARG A 344 25.88 -8.98 10.87
N ILE A 345 25.84 -10.05 10.10
CA ILE A 345 24.89 -11.14 10.30
C ILE A 345 25.27 -11.92 11.54
N SER A 346 24.48 -11.80 12.60
CA SER A 346 24.78 -12.48 13.87
C SER A 346 24.31 -13.93 13.89
N GLN A 347 23.08 -14.16 13.47
CA GLN A 347 22.41 -15.46 13.40
C GLN A 347 21.41 -15.50 12.26
N LEU A 348 21.20 -16.70 11.72
CA LEU A 348 20.20 -16.97 10.69
C LEU A 348 19.21 -18.01 11.20
N TYR A 349 17.94 -17.84 10.84
CA TYR A 349 16.86 -18.71 11.27
C TYR A 349 15.99 -19.14 10.10
N SER A 350 15.72 -20.45 10.01
CA SER A 350 14.51 -20.96 9.38
C SER A 350 13.33 -20.70 10.31
N VAL A 351 12.20 -20.26 9.77
CA VAL A 351 11.06 -19.75 10.56
C VAL A 351 9.78 -20.49 10.24
N ALA A 352 8.93 -20.67 11.27
CA ALA A 352 7.57 -21.15 11.09
C ALA A 352 6.68 -20.39 12.11
N GLY A 353 6.16 -19.24 11.66
CA GLY A 353 5.48 -18.31 12.54
C GLY A 353 6.39 -17.85 13.69
N ASN A 354 6.04 -18.14 14.93
CA ASN A 354 6.84 -17.80 16.11
C ASN A 354 7.98 -18.79 16.40
N ILE A 355 8.08 -19.89 15.66
CA ILE A 355 9.13 -20.91 15.83
C ILE A 355 10.34 -20.48 15.01
N ARG A 356 11.54 -20.55 15.61
CA ARG A 356 12.82 -20.24 14.97
C ARG A 356 13.81 -21.37 15.18
N VAL A 357 14.37 -21.85 14.09
CA VAL A 357 15.40 -22.88 14.11
C VAL A 357 16.68 -22.28 13.51
N PRO A 358 17.79 -22.22 14.27
CA PRO A 358 19.06 -21.72 13.74
C PRO A 358 19.53 -22.54 12.52
N VAL A 359 20.06 -21.84 11.52
CA VAL A 359 20.65 -22.45 10.32
C VAL A 359 22.04 -21.89 10.10
N GLU A 360 22.93 -22.72 9.50
CA GLU A 360 24.33 -22.37 9.26
C GLU A 360 24.51 -21.53 8.02
N GLU A 361 23.61 -21.62 7.04
CA GLU A 361 23.64 -20.81 5.81
C GLU A 361 22.26 -20.75 5.15
N VAL A 362 22.07 -19.72 4.34
CA VAL A 362 20.88 -19.51 3.50
C VAL A 362 21.33 -19.22 2.08
N SER A 363 20.92 -20.06 1.13
CA SER A 363 21.35 -20.02 -0.27
C SER A 363 20.43 -19.17 -1.14
N ALA A 364 20.89 -18.83 -2.33
CA ALA A 364 20.14 -18.06 -3.35
C ALA A 364 18.74 -18.62 -3.60
N GLY A 365 17.74 -17.73 -3.55
CA GLY A 365 16.32 -18.03 -3.70
C GLY A 365 15.59 -18.36 -2.41
N ASP A 366 16.29 -18.63 -1.32
CA ASP A 366 15.70 -19.02 -0.05
C ASP A 366 15.27 -17.84 0.82
N ILE A 367 14.29 -18.08 1.66
CA ILE A 367 13.71 -17.10 2.61
C ILE A 367 14.04 -17.53 4.04
N ALA A 368 14.54 -16.58 4.82
CA ALA A 368 14.93 -16.80 6.20
C ALA A 368 14.78 -15.50 7.02
N ALA A 369 15.17 -15.56 8.30
CA ALA A 369 15.18 -14.39 9.17
C ALA A 369 16.53 -14.21 9.86
N THR A 370 16.83 -12.96 10.23
CA THR A 370 17.97 -12.57 11.07
C THR A 370 17.54 -11.56 12.12
N VAL A 371 18.39 -11.36 13.11
CA VAL A 371 18.14 -10.45 14.23
C VAL A 371 19.34 -9.54 14.48
N LYS A 372 19.13 -8.45 15.24
CA LYS A 372 20.18 -7.54 15.70
C LYS A 372 20.90 -6.80 14.57
N LEU A 373 20.24 -6.53 13.46
CA LEU A 373 20.72 -5.53 12.50
C LEU A 373 20.58 -4.13 13.12
N LYS A 374 21.51 -3.23 12.77
CA LYS A 374 21.59 -1.91 13.43
C LYS A 374 20.67 -0.88 12.77
N ASP A 375 20.71 -0.83 11.45
CA ASP A 375 20.04 0.20 10.65
C ASP A 375 19.52 -0.39 9.33
N THR A 376 18.79 -1.49 9.42
CA THR A 376 18.23 -2.19 8.25
C THR A 376 16.73 -2.35 8.42
N ARG A 377 15.96 -1.99 7.37
CA ARG A 377 14.50 -1.93 7.38
C ARG A 377 13.93 -2.64 6.16
N THR A 378 12.62 -2.83 6.17
CA THR A 378 11.85 -3.32 5.02
C THR A 378 12.17 -2.51 3.77
N GLY A 379 12.43 -3.19 2.66
CA GLY A 379 12.79 -2.60 1.37
C GLY A 379 14.28 -2.39 1.16
N ASN A 380 15.15 -2.68 2.15
CA ASN A 380 16.58 -2.51 2.02
C ASN A 380 17.27 -3.72 1.35
N THR A 381 18.36 -3.44 0.67
CA THR A 381 19.26 -4.42 0.06
C THR A 381 20.54 -4.56 0.88
N LEU A 382 20.91 -5.80 1.20
CA LEU A 382 22.16 -6.15 1.87
C LEU A 382 23.09 -6.87 0.89
N ASN A 383 24.29 -6.32 0.70
CA ASN A 383 25.26 -6.86 -0.25
C ASN A 383 26.59 -7.26 0.43
N ALA A 384 27.20 -8.34 -0.05
CA ALA A 384 28.62 -8.61 0.18
C ALA A 384 29.47 -7.52 -0.51
N LYS A 385 30.74 -7.41 -0.10
CA LYS A 385 31.65 -6.35 -0.54
C LYS A 385 31.77 -6.19 -2.07
N ASP A 386 31.67 -7.31 -2.80
CA ASP A 386 31.90 -7.34 -4.26
C ASP A 386 30.57 -7.41 -5.04
N CYS A 387 29.47 -6.97 -4.44
CA CYS A 387 28.15 -6.92 -5.05
C CYS A 387 27.61 -5.47 -5.03
N GLU A 388 27.09 -5.01 -6.16
CA GLU A 388 26.54 -3.65 -6.33
C GLU A 388 25.01 -3.66 -6.60
N ASN A 389 24.36 -4.82 -6.47
CA ASN A 389 22.92 -4.94 -6.71
C ASN A 389 22.13 -4.03 -5.75
N GLN A 390 21.08 -3.42 -6.26
CA GLN A 390 20.07 -2.72 -5.47
C GLN A 390 18.70 -3.08 -6.03
N TYR A 391 17.76 -3.48 -5.17
CA TYR A 391 16.43 -3.86 -5.60
C TYR A 391 15.44 -2.73 -5.38
N PRO A 392 14.43 -2.60 -6.27
CA PRO A 392 13.41 -1.57 -6.13
C PRO A 392 12.60 -1.77 -4.86
N ALA A 393 12.24 -0.67 -4.21
CA ALA A 393 11.34 -0.68 -3.06
C ALA A 393 9.97 -1.26 -3.44
N ILE A 394 9.31 -1.91 -2.49
CA ILE A 394 7.96 -2.43 -2.67
C ILE A 394 6.98 -1.25 -2.81
N SER A 395 6.19 -1.25 -3.89
CA SER A 395 5.16 -0.23 -4.12
C SER A 395 3.87 -0.62 -3.41
N TYR A 396 3.46 0.19 -2.44
CA TYR A 396 2.21 0.03 -1.72
C TYR A 396 1.12 0.97 -2.26
N PRO A 397 -0.16 0.65 -2.11
CA PRO A 397 -1.25 1.55 -2.48
C PRO A 397 -1.30 2.76 -1.55
N ASP A 398 -1.78 3.87 -2.09
CA ASP A 398 -2.02 5.07 -1.29
C ASP A 398 -3.02 4.80 -0.16
N PRO A 399 -2.87 5.46 1.00
CA PRO A 399 -3.75 5.26 2.13
C PRO A 399 -5.16 5.83 1.84
N LYS A 400 -6.18 5.12 2.33
CA LYS A 400 -7.60 5.42 2.10
C LYS A 400 -8.31 6.05 3.29
N TYR A 401 -7.73 5.92 4.49
CA TYR A 401 -8.34 6.36 5.74
C TYR A 401 -7.34 7.14 6.57
N ARG A 402 -7.70 8.34 7.02
CA ARG A 402 -6.80 9.29 7.69
C ARG A 402 -7.38 9.75 9.02
N ARG A 403 -6.53 9.89 10.03
CA ARG A 403 -6.85 10.51 11.33
C ARG A 403 -5.69 11.37 11.81
N ALA A 404 -6.00 12.47 12.47
CA ALA A 404 -5.03 13.17 13.27
C ALA A 404 -4.84 12.42 14.60
N ILE A 405 -3.60 12.23 15.02
CA ILE A 405 -3.25 11.54 16.26
C ILE A 405 -2.52 12.48 17.20
N LYS A 406 -2.87 12.42 18.47
CA LYS A 406 -2.15 13.14 19.52
C LYS A 406 -2.04 12.29 20.78
N PRO A 407 -0.97 12.42 21.57
CA PRO A 407 -0.89 11.77 22.86
C PRO A 407 -1.88 12.43 23.83
N VAL A 408 -2.39 11.66 24.78
CA VAL A 408 -3.25 12.22 25.86
C VAL A 408 -2.45 13.17 26.75
N ASN A 409 -1.16 12.87 26.98
CA ASN A 409 -0.24 13.74 27.64
C ASN A 409 0.72 14.38 26.63
N GLU A 410 0.68 15.69 26.49
CA GLU A 410 1.50 16.43 25.50
C GLU A 410 3.02 16.22 25.67
N ALA A 411 3.50 15.93 26.89
CA ALA A 411 4.89 15.61 27.14
C ALA A 411 5.39 14.34 26.42
N ASP A 412 4.49 13.48 25.99
CA ASP A 412 4.79 12.23 25.29
C ASP A 412 4.90 12.39 23.75
N ALA A 413 4.82 13.60 23.21
CA ALA A 413 4.80 13.84 21.76
C ALA A 413 6.02 13.28 21.02
N GLU A 414 7.23 13.46 21.56
CA GLU A 414 8.46 12.92 20.96
C GLU A 414 8.48 11.38 21.00
N LYS A 415 8.03 10.79 22.11
CA LYS A 415 7.92 9.34 22.24
C LYS A 415 6.91 8.76 21.25
N LEU A 416 5.75 9.42 21.06
CA LEU A 416 4.76 9.04 20.06
C LEU A 416 5.35 9.07 18.65
N ALA A 417 6.09 10.12 18.28
CA ALA A 417 6.73 10.23 16.97
C ALA A 417 7.70 9.06 16.70
N ALA A 418 8.53 8.70 17.69
CA ALA A 418 9.44 7.56 17.58
C ALA A 418 8.68 6.21 17.41
N LEU A 419 7.58 6.01 18.17
CA LEU A 419 6.76 4.81 18.06
C LEU A 419 6.07 4.71 16.69
N LEU A 420 5.53 5.81 16.18
CA LEU A 420 4.91 5.85 14.86
C LEU A 420 5.92 5.54 13.75
N THR A 421 7.13 6.08 13.82
CA THR A 421 8.20 5.76 12.88
C THR A 421 8.52 4.28 12.87
N ARG A 422 8.66 3.65 14.04
CA ARG A 422 8.88 2.21 14.17
C ARG A 422 7.72 1.40 13.56
N MET A 423 6.47 1.81 13.81
CA MET A 423 5.31 1.10 13.26
C MET A 423 5.24 1.20 11.73
N HIS A 424 5.59 2.35 11.15
CA HIS A 424 5.74 2.50 9.71
C HIS A 424 6.81 1.57 9.12
N GLU A 425 7.91 1.35 9.84
CA GLU A 425 8.97 0.42 9.41
C GLU A 425 8.52 -1.04 9.45
N GLU A 426 7.59 -1.41 10.34
CA GLU A 426 6.98 -2.74 10.39
C GLU A 426 5.91 -2.92 9.30
N ASP A 427 5.13 -1.88 9.04
CA ASP A 427 4.10 -1.86 8.00
C ASP A 427 4.11 -0.51 7.28
N ALA A 428 4.70 -0.47 6.09
CA ALA A 428 4.82 0.74 5.29
C ALA A 428 3.47 1.29 4.79
N THR A 429 2.38 0.54 4.93
CA THR A 429 1.04 1.01 4.60
C THR A 429 0.42 1.90 5.69
N TRP A 430 1.02 1.99 6.89
CA TRP A 430 0.80 3.09 7.83
C TRP A 430 1.65 4.28 7.43
N VAL A 431 1.03 5.27 6.84
CA VAL A 431 1.70 6.50 6.41
C VAL A 431 1.60 7.55 7.51
N ILE A 432 2.74 8.13 7.88
CA ILE A 432 2.84 9.13 8.94
C ILE A 432 3.24 10.46 8.32
N GLU A 433 2.41 11.49 8.52
CA GLU A 433 2.63 12.83 8.01
C GLU A 433 2.67 13.83 9.17
N GLN A 434 3.78 14.54 9.30
CA GLN A 434 3.87 15.68 10.22
C GLN A 434 3.55 16.96 9.47
N SER A 435 2.32 17.44 9.60
CA SER A 435 1.90 18.68 8.98
C SER A 435 2.27 19.89 9.85
N LYS A 436 3.29 20.61 9.46
CA LYS A 436 3.68 21.88 10.11
C LYS A 436 2.59 22.94 9.95
N GLU A 437 1.97 22.98 8.79
CA GLU A 437 0.87 23.89 8.46
C GLU A 437 -0.33 23.70 9.40
N LEU A 438 -0.80 22.47 9.51
CA LEU A 438 -1.98 22.12 10.30
C LEU A 438 -1.67 21.95 11.80
N LYS A 439 -0.39 21.91 12.15
CA LYS A 439 0.13 21.58 13.50
C LYS A 439 -0.46 20.27 14.01
N GLN A 440 -0.52 19.26 13.14
CA GLN A 440 -1.04 17.95 13.42
C GLN A 440 -0.10 16.85 12.94
N VAL A 441 -0.06 15.75 13.68
CA VAL A 441 0.47 14.48 13.19
C VAL A 441 -0.70 13.69 12.63
N ILE A 442 -0.63 13.36 11.35
CA ILE A 442 -1.67 12.60 10.64
C ILE A 442 -1.15 11.19 10.42
N VAL A 443 -1.96 10.22 10.80
CA VAL A 443 -1.74 8.81 10.46
C VAL A 443 -2.77 8.39 9.43
N ALA A 444 -2.31 7.69 8.41
CA ALA A 444 -3.14 7.21 7.33
C ALA A 444 -2.90 5.72 7.07
N GLY A 445 -3.93 5.00 6.66
CA GLY A 445 -3.87 3.57 6.42
C GLY A 445 -4.92 3.12 5.40
N GLN A 446 -5.04 1.80 5.21
CA GLN A 446 -5.90 1.23 4.18
C GLN A 446 -7.39 1.19 4.57
N GLY A 447 -7.71 1.33 5.85
CA GLY A 447 -9.08 1.38 6.34
C GLY A 447 -9.14 1.76 7.81
N GLU A 448 -10.36 1.87 8.33
CA GLU A 448 -10.61 2.22 9.74
C GLU A 448 -10.01 1.16 10.69
N PHE A 449 -10.17 -0.11 10.33
CA PHE A 449 -9.68 -1.20 11.13
C PHE A 449 -8.14 -1.23 11.21
N HIS A 450 -7.47 -0.83 10.14
CA HIS A 450 -6.01 -0.67 10.11
C HIS A 450 -5.54 0.37 11.15
N LEU A 451 -6.15 1.55 11.19
CA LEU A 451 -5.80 2.57 12.19
C LEU A 451 -6.23 2.20 13.62
N ARG A 452 -7.35 1.48 13.78
CA ARG A 452 -7.76 0.95 15.08
C ARG A 452 -6.71 -0.03 15.63
N THR A 453 -6.13 -0.85 14.77
CA THR A 453 -5.04 -1.76 15.13
C THR A 453 -3.77 -1.00 15.55
N LEU A 454 -3.40 0.07 14.85
CA LEU A 454 -2.29 0.93 15.24
C LEU A 454 -2.51 1.53 16.64
N LYS A 455 -3.70 2.08 16.88
CA LYS A 455 -4.07 2.62 18.20
C LYS A 455 -4.01 1.55 19.29
N TRP A 456 -4.57 0.38 19.03
CA TRP A 456 -4.54 -0.75 19.99
C TRP A 456 -3.11 -1.13 20.37
N ARG A 457 -2.20 -1.19 19.40
CA ARG A 457 -0.78 -1.49 19.63
C ARG A 457 -0.10 -0.42 20.47
N LEU A 458 -0.31 0.85 20.17
CA LEU A 458 0.22 1.97 20.98
C LEU A 458 -0.23 1.88 22.43
N GLU A 459 -1.53 1.64 22.67
CA GLU A 459 -2.12 1.64 24.00
C GLU A 459 -1.76 0.36 24.80
N ASN A 460 -1.79 -0.81 24.15
CA ASN A 460 -1.63 -2.09 24.85
C ASN A 460 -0.19 -2.59 24.89
N ASN A 461 0.59 -2.43 23.83
CA ASN A 461 1.99 -2.87 23.79
C ASN A 461 2.92 -1.79 24.36
N ASP A 462 2.79 -0.55 23.90
CA ASP A 462 3.71 0.54 24.20
C ASP A 462 3.28 1.42 25.37
N LYS A 463 2.06 1.19 25.92
CA LYS A 463 1.44 1.97 27.01
C LYS A 463 1.37 3.47 26.67
N MET A 464 1.17 3.78 25.41
CA MET A 464 1.04 5.13 24.87
C MET A 464 -0.45 5.43 24.61
N MET A 465 -1.09 6.16 25.53
CA MET A 465 -2.49 6.57 25.36
C MET A 465 -2.60 7.68 24.34
N VAL A 466 -3.45 7.49 23.33
CA VAL A 466 -3.64 8.41 22.22
C VAL A 466 -5.10 8.69 21.91
N THR A 467 -5.37 9.84 21.32
CA THR A 467 -6.68 10.20 20.78
C THR A 467 -6.60 10.39 19.28
N TYR A 468 -7.68 9.98 18.58
CA TYR A 468 -7.88 10.26 17.17
C TYR A 468 -8.86 11.41 17.00
N GLU A 469 -8.53 12.32 16.09
CA GLU A 469 -9.37 13.43 15.69
C GLU A 469 -9.51 13.45 14.16
N GLU A 470 -10.49 14.18 13.64
CA GLU A 470 -10.55 14.41 12.20
C GLU A 470 -9.39 15.32 11.77
N PRO A 471 -8.66 14.96 10.70
CA PRO A 471 -7.61 15.81 10.17
C PRO A 471 -8.19 17.12 9.68
N LYS A 472 -7.54 18.24 10.00
CA LYS A 472 -7.86 19.52 9.39
C LYS A 472 -7.60 19.45 7.88
N ILE A 473 -8.41 20.17 7.12
CA ILE A 473 -8.24 20.25 5.66
C ILE A 473 -7.23 21.35 5.33
N PRO A 474 -6.21 21.08 4.52
CA PRO A 474 -5.24 22.08 4.11
C PRO A 474 -5.84 22.99 3.02
N TYR A 475 -6.70 23.91 3.40
CA TYR A 475 -7.22 24.93 2.49
C TYR A 475 -6.09 25.83 1.97
N ARG A 476 -6.33 26.51 0.84
CA ARG A 476 -5.45 27.54 0.29
C ARG A 476 -6.24 28.82 0.10
N GLU A 477 -5.52 29.93 0.12
CA GLU A 477 -6.08 31.24 -0.21
C GLU A 477 -5.55 31.70 -1.56
N THR A 478 -6.38 32.36 -2.33
CA THR A 478 -6.00 33.03 -3.58
C THR A 478 -6.85 34.27 -3.77
N ILE A 479 -6.55 35.05 -4.79
CA ILE A 479 -7.31 36.25 -5.15
C ILE A 479 -7.85 36.11 -6.57
N THR A 480 -8.95 36.80 -6.87
CA THR A 480 -9.60 36.72 -8.20
C THR A 480 -9.66 38.07 -8.91
N LYS A 481 -9.26 39.14 -8.26
CA LYS A 481 -9.23 40.51 -8.83
C LYS A 481 -7.91 41.18 -8.49
N SER A 482 -7.56 42.18 -9.29
CA SER A 482 -6.47 43.09 -8.96
C SER A 482 -6.93 44.10 -7.91
N ALA A 483 -6.08 44.40 -6.94
CA ALA A 483 -6.30 45.44 -5.94
C ALA A 483 -4.97 46.12 -5.59
N ARG A 484 -5.06 47.33 -5.07
CA ARG A 484 -3.88 48.08 -4.57
C ARG A 484 -4.04 48.38 -3.09
N ALA A 485 -2.91 48.51 -2.42
CA ALA A 485 -2.82 49.11 -1.09
C ALA A 485 -1.47 49.79 -0.89
N ASP A 486 -1.46 50.69 0.06
CA ASP A 486 -0.24 51.33 0.54
C ASP A 486 -0.25 51.27 2.08
N TYR A 487 0.93 51.03 2.64
CA TYR A 487 1.08 50.98 4.10
C TYR A 487 2.36 51.67 4.54
N ARG A 488 2.18 52.52 5.53
CA ARG A 488 3.30 53.25 6.18
C ARG A 488 3.52 52.70 7.59
N HIS A 489 4.64 52.02 7.77
CA HIS A 489 5.12 51.67 9.11
C HIS A 489 5.92 52.85 9.69
N LYS A 490 5.46 53.41 10.82
CA LYS A 490 6.16 54.46 11.55
C LYS A 490 6.09 54.17 13.05
N LYS A 491 7.21 53.98 13.69
CA LYS A 491 7.31 53.82 15.15
C LYS A 491 8.45 54.66 15.68
N GLN A 492 8.17 55.47 16.68
CA GLN A 492 9.16 56.34 17.34
C GLN A 492 9.19 55.99 18.84
N SER A 493 10.26 55.34 19.28
CA SER A 493 10.46 54.97 20.68
C SER A 493 11.92 55.27 21.03
N GLY A 494 12.22 56.42 21.65
CA GLY A 494 13.48 56.83 22.24
C GLY A 494 14.76 56.27 21.58
N GLY A 495 15.23 56.89 20.48
CA GLY A 495 16.39 56.44 19.70
C GLY A 495 16.15 56.57 18.20
N SER A 496 16.87 55.82 17.33
CA SER A 496 16.58 55.79 15.90
C SER A 496 15.18 55.19 15.68
N GLY A 497 14.30 55.90 14.95
CA GLY A 497 12.94 55.51 14.65
C GLY A 497 12.86 54.33 13.66
N GLN A 498 11.66 53.87 13.40
CA GLN A 498 11.37 52.93 12.34
C GLN A 498 10.47 53.58 11.28
N PHE A 499 10.88 53.60 10.04
CA PHE A 499 10.09 54.17 8.95
C PHE A 499 10.24 53.32 7.68
N GLY A 500 9.13 53.00 7.07
CA GLY A 500 9.07 52.36 5.75
C GLY A 500 7.65 52.47 5.17
N GLU A 501 7.53 52.87 3.91
CA GLU A 501 6.25 52.95 3.20
C GLU A 501 6.35 52.18 1.91
N VAL A 502 5.39 51.31 1.66
CA VAL A 502 5.32 50.45 0.48
C VAL A 502 3.97 50.58 -0.19
N HIS A 503 3.97 50.87 -1.49
CA HIS A 503 2.79 50.90 -2.33
C HIS A 503 2.85 49.72 -3.29
N LEU A 504 1.84 48.87 -3.29
CA LEU A 504 1.81 47.68 -4.12
C LEU A 504 0.45 47.41 -4.75
N ILE A 505 0.49 46.65 -5.83
CA ILE A 505 -0.67 46.08 -6.50
C ILE A 505 -0.54 44.56 -6.36
N VAL A 506 -1.66 43.89 -6.07
CA VAL A 506 -1.76 42.43 -6.15
C VAL A 506 -2.70 42.05 -7.28
N GLU A 507 -2.41 40.97 -7.96
CA GLU A 507 -3.31 40.35 -8.96
C GLU A 507 -3.15 38.83 -8.97
N PRO A 508 -4.17 38.10 -9.46
CA PRO A 508 -4.03 36.65 -9.68
C PRO A 508 -2.83 36.38 -10.61
N TYR A 509 -2.02 35.41 -10.23
CA TYR A 509 -0.96 34.92 -11.13
C TYR A 509 -1.50 33.77 -11.98
N VAL A 510 -1.37 33.93 -13.28
CA VAL A 510 -1.64 32.88 -14.27
C VAL A 510 -0.37 32.71 -15.10
N GLU A 511 0.08 31.47 -15.24
CA GLU A 511 1.31 31.14 -15.95
C GLU A 511 1.18 31.53 -17.43
N GLY A 512 2.20 32.25 -17.95
CA GLY A 512 2.22 32.76 -19.33
C GLY A 512 1.46 34.07 -19.53
N GLU A 513 0.71 34.59 -18.58
CA GLU A 513 0.09 35.91 -18.73
C GLU A 513 1.08 37.04 -18.41
N PRO A 514 1.29 38.00 -19.34
CA PRO A 514 2.18 39.13 -19.12
C PRO A 514 1.59 40.12 -18.12
N VAL A 515 2.47 40.89 -17.47
CA VAL A 515 2.06 42.01 -16.62
C VAL A 515 1.41 43.10 -17.44
N LYS A 516 0.33 43.67 -16.98
CA LYS A 516 -0.33 44.79 -17.61
C LYS A 516 0.54 46.05 -17.46
N GLU A 517 0.63 46.85 -18.53
CA GLU A 517 1.38 48.12 -18.50
C GLU A 517 0.65 49.21 -17.72
N VAL A 518 -0.69 49.12 -17.60
CA VAL A 518 -1.53 50.09 -16.93
C VAL A 518 -2.59 49.41 -16.09
N TYR A 519 -2.69 49.81 -14.81
CA TYR A 519 -3.75 49.43 -13.90
C TYR A 519 -4.62 50.62 -13.58
N LYS A 520 -5.95 50.44 -13.52
CA LYS A 520 -6.93 51.50 -13.22
C LYS A 520 -7.67 51.11 -11.93
N PHE A 521 -7.59 51.98 -10.93
CA PHE A 521 -8.36 51.87 -9.70
C PHE A 521 -9.14 53.17 -9.45
N GLY A 522 -10.44 53.11 -9.61
CA GLY A 522 -11.27 54.30 -9.63
C GLY A 522 -10.91 55.23 -10.80
N ASN A 523 -10.62 56.48 -10.54
CA ASN A 523 -10.23 57.47 -11.50
C ASN A 523 -8.69 57.61 -11.69
N GLN A 524 -7.91 56.74 -11.05
CA GLN A 524 -6.45 56.82 -11.12
C GLN A 524 -5.87 55.69 -11.97
N GLU A 525 -4.87 56.07 -12.80
CA GLU A 525 -4.09 55.15 -13.63
C GLU A 525 -2.69 54.99 -13.04
N TYR A 526 -2.24 53.72 -12.97
CA TYR A 526 -0.90 53.37 -12.53
C TYR A 526 -0.16 52.69 -13.66
N ARG A 527 0.93 53.30 -14.11
CA ARG A 527 1.78 52.76 -15.16
C ARG A 527 2.88 51.95 -14.55
N ILE A 528 3.02 50.72 -15.04
CA ILE A 528 4.00 49.76 -14.52
C ILE A 528 5.14 49.61 -15.55
N SER A 529 6.35 49.81 -15.06
CA SER A 529 7.56 49.56 -15.85
C SER A 529 8.38 48.50 -15.16
N VAL A 530 8.30 47.28 -15.64
CA VAL A 530 8.99 46.11 -15.02
C VAL A 530 10.50 46.33 -15.10
N ARG A 531 11.16 46.29 -13.93
CA ARG A 531 12.63 46.39 -13.81
C ARG A 531 13.24 45.04 -13.44
N ASP A 532 12.57 44.31 -12.56
CA ASP A 532 12.99 42.99 -12.09
C ASP A 532 11.77 42.14 -11.82
N THR A 533 11.89 40.81 -12.05
CA THR A 533 10.84 39.84 -11.78
C THR A 533 11.45 38.66 -11.04
N GLN A 534 10.89 38.32 -9.89
CA GLN A 534 11.29 37.17 -9.09
C GLN A 534 10.12 36.20 -8.99
N GLU A 535 10.27 35.02 -9.57
CA GLU A 535 9.31 33.91 -9.43
C GLU A 535 9.75 33.00 -8.28
N ILE A 536 8.90 32.83 -7.30
CA ILE A 536 9.16 32.03 -6.11
C ILE A 536 8.20 30.86 -6.12
N PRO A 537 8.65 29.64 -6.40
CA PRO A 537 7.85 28.44 -6.25
C PRO A 537 7.57 28.21 -4.75
N LEU A 538 6.32 27.93 -4.41
CA LEU A 538 5.89 27.71 -3.03
C LEU A 538 5.95 26.21 -2.71
N GLU A 539 6.43 25.85 -1.51
CA GLU A 539 6.55 24.45 -1.07
C GLU A 539 5.18 23.71 -1.09
N TRP A 540 4.09 24.44 -0.87
CA TRP A 540 2.71 23.92 -0.89
C TRP A 540 2.01 24.03 -2.24
N GLY A 541 2.79 24.28 -3.30
CA GLY A 541 2.32 24.40 -4.68
C GLY A 541 1.89 25.81 -5.05
N GLY A 542 1.97 26.12 -6.35
CA GLY A 542 1.75 27.46 -6.88
C GLY A 542 2.98 28.35 -6.76
N LYS A 543 2.80 29.64 -7.09
CA LYS A 543 3.89 30.63 -7.13
C LYS A 543 3.49 31.93 -6.46
N LEU A 544 4.48 32.62 -5.88
CA LEU A 544 4.47 34.05 -5.61
C LEU A 544 5.37 34.72 -6.67
N VAL A 545 4.84 35.70 -7.40
CA VAL A 545 5.65 36.47 -8.37
C VAL A 545 5.78 37.89 -7.89
N LEU A 546 7.00 38.31 -7.61
CA LEU A 546 7.31 39.67 -7.19
C LEU A 546 7.87 40.46 -8.37
N ILE A 547 7.24 41.59 -8.67
CA ILE A 547 7.66 42.53 -9.68
C ILE A 547 8.10 43.84 -9.05
N ASN A 548 9.32 44.23 -9.34
CA ASN A 548 9.84 45.54 -8.97
C ASN A 548 9.61 46.51 -10.12
N SER A 549 8.79 47.53 -9.88
CA SER A 549 8.49 48.62 -10.83
C SER A 549 8.77 50.01 -10.21
N ILE A 550 9.65 50.07 -9.21
CA ILE A 550 9.98 51.31 -8.51
C ILE A 550 10.76 52.23 -9.42
N VAL A 551 10.34 53.51 -9.52
CA VAL A 551 10.96 54.56 -10.31
C VAL A 551 11.53 55.66 -9.38
N GLY A 552 12.63 56.26 -9.76
CA GLY A 552 13.19 57.43 -9.07
C GLY A 552 13.85 57.17 -7.69
N GLY A 553 14.11 55.89 -7.33
CA GLY A 553 14.77 55.56 -6.06
C GLY A 553 13.91 55.78 -4.81
N ALA A 554 12.59 55.68 -4.93
CA ALA A 554 11.63 55.85 -3.84
C ALA A 554 11.90 54.84 -2.67
N ILE A 555 12.35 53.64 -3.03
CA ILE A 555 12.83 52.61 -2.10
C ILE A 555 14.22 52.13 -2.59
N ASP A 556 15.20 52.11 -1.71
CA ASP A 556 16.51 51.54 -2.02
C ASP A 556 16.38 50.00 -2.30
N ALA A 557 17.09 49.55 -3.34
CA ALA A 557 17.04 48.13 -3.77
C ALA A 557 17.41 47.13 -2.64
N ARG A 558 18.26 47.56 -1.68
CA ARG A 558 18.63 46.74 -0.50
C ARG A 558 17.45 46.33 0.37
N PHE A 559 16.32 47.06 0.30
CA PHE A 559 15.12 46.77 1.11
C PHE A 559 14.12 45.84 0.41
N ILE A 560 14.28 45.57 -0.89
CA ILE A 560 13.39 44.64 -1.63
C ILE A 560 13.38 43.24 -1.02
N PRO A 561 14.53 42.64 -0.61
CA PRO A 561 14.53 41.36 0.11
C PRO A 561 13.76 41.38 1.42
N ALA A 562 13.78 42.51 2.14
CA ALA A 562 13.03 42.66 3.38
C ALA A 562 11.53 42.74 3.13
N ILE A 563 11.10 43.44 2.09
CA ILE A 563 9.70 43.47 1.64
C ILE A 563 9.25 42.05 1.26
N LEU A 564 10.05 41.34 0.47
CA LEU A 564 9.75 39.95 0.09
C LEU A 564 9.55 39.04 1.32
N LYS A 565 10.40 39.14 2.32
CA LYS A 565 10.21 38.42 3.59
C LYS A 565 8.86 38.74 4.24
N GLY A 566 8.45 40.02 4.21
CA GLY A 566 7.15 40.44 4.73
C GLY A 566 5.98 39.90 3.93
N LEU A 567 6.13 39.80 2.60
CA LEU A 567 5.13 39.13 1.74
C LEU A 567 5.03 37.63 2.08
N MET A 568 6.18 36.95 2.21
CA MET A 568 6.21 35.54 2.56
C MET A 568 5.57 35.26 3.93
N ASP A 569 5.79 36.09 4.95
CA ASP A 569 5.13 36.00 6.24
C ASP A 569 3.58 35.95 6.10
N ARG A 570 3.04 36.68 5.12
CA ARG A 570 1.58 36.73 4.87
C ARG A 570 1.09 35.70 3.87
N ILE A 571 1.95 35.21 3.00
CA ILE A 571 1.67 34.05 2.13
C ILE A 571 1.53 32.78 2.97
N GLU A 572 2.39 32.62 4.00
CA GLU A 572 2.34 31.50 4.95
C GLU A 572 1.22 31.62 6.00
N GLN A 573 0.69 32.81 6.18
CA GLN A 573 -0.41 33.09 7.09
C GLN A 573 -1.44 33.97 6.36
N GLY A 574 -2.21 33.35 5.48
CA GLY A 574 -3.13 34.03 4.57
C GLY A 574 -4.08 35.02 5.28
N PRO A 575 -4.36 36.14 4.63
CA PRO A 575 -5.15 37.23 5.23
C PRO A 575 -6.63 36.90 5.48
N LEU A 576 -7.18 35.83 4.90
CA LEU A 576 -8.60 35.49 4.97
C LEU A 576 -8.92 34.52 6.13
N THR A 577 -8.22 33.40 6.21
CA THR A 577 -8.44 32.34 7.21
C THR A 577 -7.14 31.82 7.82
N GLY A 578 -6.01 32.48 7.58
CA GLY A 578 -4.71 32.00 8.01
C GLY A 578 -4.17 30.80 7.22
N SER A 579 -4.89 30.33 6.19
CA SER A 579 -4.44 29.26 5.30
C SER A 579 -3.35 29.77 4.35
N TYR A 580 -2.46 28.90 3.90
CA TYR A 580 -1.40 29.27 2.96
C TYR A 580 -1.97 29.87 1.67
N ALA A 581 -1.47 31.05 1.26
CA ALA A 581 -1.87 31.68 0.00
C ALA A 581 -1.01 31.20 -1.17
N ARG A 582 -1.52 31.28 -2.39
CA ARG A 582 -0.82 30.86 -3.59
C ARG A 582 -1.30 31.62 -4.85
N ASP A 583 -0.50 31.56 -5.88
CA ASP A 583 -0.81 32.07 -7.21
C ASP A 583 -1.15 33.58 -7.21
N VAL A 584 -0.27 34.35 -6.57
CA VAL A 584 -0.39 35.80 -6.44
C VAL A 584 0.81 36.49 -7.09
N ARG A 585 0.52 37.49 -7.92
CA ARG A 585 1.53 38.43 -8.44
C ARG A 585 1.46 39.72 -7.63
N VAL A 586 2.61 40.18 -7.15
CA VAL A 586 2.76 41.43 -6.37
C VAL A 586 3.63 42.38 -7.13
N ILE A 587 3.16 43.58 -7.38
CA ILE A 587 3.88 44.62 -8.09
C ILE A 587 4.15 45.75 -7.11
N ILE A 588 5.40 45.99 -6.77
CA ILE A 588 5.83 47.13 -5.97
C ILE A 588 6.11 48.29 -6.94
N TYR A 589 5.31 49.35 -6.88
CA TYR A 589 5.41 50.45 -7.84
C TYR A 589 5.88 51.77 -7.25
N ASP A 590 5.72 51.98 -5.93
CA ASP A 590 6.17 53.20 -5.23
C ASP A 590 6.39 52.95 -3.73
N GLY A 591 6.85 53.95 -3.02
CA GLY A 591 7.03 53.93 -1.58
C GLY A 591 7.78 55.16 -1.07
N LYS A 592 8.15 55.13 0.20
CA LYS A 592 8.98 56.17 0.83
C LYS A 592 9.96 55.58 1.81
N MET A 593 11.17 56.13 1.83
CA MET A 593 12.17 55.85 2.84
C MET A 593 12.60 57.14 3.55
N HIS A 594 13.08 56.97 4.77
CA HIS A 594 13.69 58.07 5.57
C HIS A 594 15.20 57.81 5.69
N PRO A 595 16.05 58.84 5.48
CA PRO A 595 17.51 58.64 5.44
C PRO A 595 18.12 58.02 6.70
N VAL A 596 17.48 58.21 7.85
CA VAL A 596 18.00 57.75 9.15
C VAL A 596 17.17 56.60 9.74
N ASP A 597 15.84 56.65 9.62
CA ASP A 597 14.93 55.76 10.35
C ASP A 597 14.50 54.54 9.53
N SER A 598 14.89 54.46 8.24
CA SER A 598 14.56 53.31 7.38
C SER A 598 15.49 52.14 7.63
N ASN A 599 14.92 50.97 7.90
CA ASN A 599 15.64 49.74 8.12
C ASN A 599 14.84 48.55 7.57
N GLU A 600 15.46 47.35 7.54
CA GLU A 600 14.82 46.12 6.99
C GLU A 600 13.52 45.75 7.71
N ILE A 601 13.47 45.89 9.04
CA ILE A 601 12.27 45.57 9.84
C ILE A 601 11.10 46.45 9.43
N SER A 602 11.35 47.75 9.20
CA SER A 602 10.30 48.69 8.78
C SER A 602 9.71 48.35 7.44
N PHE A 603 10.55 47.98 6.47
CA PHE A 603 10.09 47.58 5.13
C PHE A 603 9.45 46.18 5.11
N ARG A 604 9.93 45.22 5.93
CA ARG A 604 9.27 43.93 6.15
C ARG A 604 7.82 44.11 6.65
N LEU A 605 7.64 44.94 7.69
CA LEU A 605 6.32 45.23 8.25
C LEU A 605 5.42 46.03 7.30
N ALA A 606 5.99 47.00 6.57
CA ALA A 606 5.25 47.77 5.60
C ALA A 606 4.77 46.90 4.43
N GLY A 607 5.62 46.05 3.85
CA GLY A 607 5.26 45.10 2.80
C GLY A 607 4.23 44.11 3.27
N ARG A 608 4.42 43.53 4.47
CA ARG A 608 3.48 42.58 5.08
C ARG A 608 2.07 43.15 5.20
N ASN A 609 1.95 44.37 5.72
CA ASN A 609 0.63 44.98 5.98
C ASN A 609 0.00 45.52 4.71
N ALA A 610 0.76 46.12 3.78
CA ALA A 610 0.26 46.53 2.47
C ALA A 610 -0.28 45.33 1.68
N PHE A 611 0.43 44.22 1.68
CA PHE A 611 -0.03 42.99 1.05
C PHE A 611 -1.32 42.47 1.68
N ALA A 612 -1.41 42.39 3.00
CA ALA A 612 -2.61 41.93 3.69
C ALA A 612 -3.87 42.74 3.33
N GLU A 613 -3.72 44.08 3.24
CA GLU A 613 -4.81 44.98 2.85
C GLU A 613 -5.19 44.81 1.38
N ALA A 614 -4.22 44.80 0.49
CA ALA A 614 -4.46 44.60 -0.96
C ALA A 614 -5.12 43.25 -1.21
N PHE A 615 -4.66 42.18 -0.56
CA PHE A 615 -5.19 40.84 -0.70
C PHE A 615 -6.67 40.76 -0.31
N ARG A 616 -7.05 41.36 0.84
CA ARG A 616 -8.47 41.45 1.28
C ARG A 616 -9.36 42.19 0.29
N ASN A 617 -8.84 43.21 -0.38
CA ASN A 617 -9.57 44.00 -1.36
C ASN A 617 -9.61 43.34 -2.74
N ALA A 618 -8.81 42.30 -2.98
CA ALA A 618 -8.67 41.59 -4.25
C ALA A 618 -9.69 40.43 -4.46
N ASN A 619 -10.83 40.47 -3.74
CA ASN A 619 -11.84 39.41 -3.75
C ASN A 619 -11.22 38.02 -3.48
N PRO A 620 -10.70 37.83 -2.27
CA PRO A 620 -10.02 36.59 -1.90
C PRO A 620 -10.98 35.40 -1.90
N LYS A 621 -10.45 34.24 -2.23
CA LYS A 621 -11.15 32.97 -2.32
C LYS A 621 -10.38 31.88 -1.61
N LEU A 622 -11.13 30.92 -1.03
CA LEU A 622 -10.57 29.67 -0.53
C LEU A 622 -10.57 28.63 -1.63
N LEU A 623 -9.52 27.82 -1.61
CA LEU A 623 -9.36 26.63 -2.43
C LEU A 623 -9.35 25.41 -1.52
N GLU A 624 -10.02 24.35 -1.93
CA GLU A 624 -10.00 23.04 -1.26
C GLU A 624 -9.24 22.01 -2.11
N PRO A 625 -8.53 21.06 -1.48
CA PRO A 625 -7.88 19.99 -2.21
C PRO A 625 -8.91 19.01 -2.75
N VAL A 626 -8.84 18.74 -4.05
CA VAL A 626 -9.69 17.79 -4.78
C VAL A 626 -8.86 16.58 -5.19
N TYR A 627 -9.43 15.40 -4.95
CA TYR A 627 -8.82 14.12 -5.25
C TYR A 627 -9.51 13.44 -6.41
N GLU A 628 -8.72 12.80 -7.27
CA GLU A 628 -9.20 11.85 -8.25
C GLU A 628 -9.41 10.52 -7.54
N VAL A 629 -10.65 10.06 -7.54
CA VAL A 629 -11.09 8.83 -6.86
C VAL A 629 -11.51 7.83 -7.92
N GLU A 630 -10.95 6.63 -7.86
CA GLU A 630 -11.37 5.50 -8.69
C GLU A 630 -12.03 4.45 -7.79
N VAL A 631 -13.31 4.20 -8.02
CA VAL A 631 -14.08 3.22 -7.26
C VAL A 631 -14.32 2.00 -8.13
N PHE A 632 -13.84 0.86 -7.67
CA PHE A 632 -14.08 -0.43 -8.29
C PHE A 632 -15.18 -1.18 -7.53
N THR A 633 -16.26 -1.53 -8.22
CA THR A 633 -17.46 -2.10 -7.61
C THR A 633 -18.15 -3.07 -8.56
N PRO A 634 -18.89 -4.09 -8.05
CA PRO A 634 -19.80 -4.86 -8.87
C PRO A 634 -20.82 -3.97 -9.59
N SER A 635 -21.16 -4.32 -10.84
CA SER A 635 -22.02 -3.49 -11.68
C SER A 635 -23.46 -3.39 -11.15
N ASP A 636 -23.91 -4.37 -10.36
CA ASP A 636 -25.25 -4.41 -9.75
C ASP A 636 -25.49 -3.30 -8.70
N ILE A 637 -24.42 -2.80 -8.05
CA ILE A 637 -24.48 -1.75 -7.01
C ILE A 637 -23.89 -0.42 -7.46
N MET A 638 -23.50 -0.30 -8.72
CA MET A 638 -22.90 0.92 -9.27
C MET A 638 -23.79 2.16 -9.10
N GLY A 639 -25.10 2.00 -9.25
CA GLY A 639 -26.06 3.10 -9.08
C GLY A 639 -26.02 3.74 -7.71
N ASP A 640 -25.92 2.94 -6.65
CA ASP A 640 -25.84 3.40 -5.28
C ASP A 640 -24.49 4.09 -5.01
N VAL A 641 -23.40 3.53 -5.51
CA VAL A 641 -22.05 4.13 -5.42
C VAL A 641 -21.99 5.47 -6.13
N MET A 642 -22.55 5.58 -7.33
CA MET A 642 -22.59 6.83 -8.08
C MET A 642 -23.45 7.90 -7.35
N SER A 643 -24.57 7.48 -6.76
CA SER A 643 -25.43 8.37 -5.96
C SER A 643 -24.70 8.92 -4.73
N ASP A 644 -23.93 8.07 -4.01
CA ASP A 644 -23.14 8.49 -2.87
C ASP A 644 -22.01 9.47 -3.29
N ILE A 645 -21.29 9.20 -4.37
CA ILE A 645 -20.24 10.09 -4.91
C ILE A 645 -20.85 11.46 -5.28
N ASN A 646 -21.99 11.49 -5.95
CA ASN A 646 -22.68 12.75 -6.27
C ASN A 646 -23.11 13.51 -4.99
N GLY A 647 -23.59 12.80 -3.97
CA GLY A 647 -23.93 13.37 -2.66
C GLY A 647 -22.72 14.00 -1.95
N ARG A 648 -21.50 13.58 -2.26
CA ARG A 648 -20.21 14.10 -1.75
C ARG A 648 -19.63 15.22 -2.59
N ARG A 649 -20.42 15.92 -3.36
CA ARG A 649 -19.99 16.96 -4.31
C ARG A 649 -19.00 16.40 -5.35
N GLY A 650 -19.06 15.10 -5.61
CA GLY A 650 -18.19 14.43 -6.56
C GLY A 650 -18.60 14.73 -8.00
N MET A 651 -17.62 14.99 -8.86
CA MET A 651 -17.82 15.13 -10.31
C MET A 651 -17.36 13.86 -11.01
N VAL A 652 -18.30 13.11 -11.56
CA VAL A 652 -18.03 11.87 -12.28
C VAL A 652 -17.33 12.21 -13.60
N LEU A 653 -16.16 11.61 -13.84
CA LEU A 653 -15.37 11.79 -15.08
C LEU A 653 -15.68 10.72 -16.11
N GLY A 654 -15.99 9.50 -15.67
CA GLY A 654 -16.26 8.37 -16.56
C GLY A 654 -16.47 7.07 -15.81
N MET A 655 -16.90 6.07 -16.56
CA MET A 655 -17.11 4.69 -16.08
C MET A 655 -16.59 3.70 -17.12
N GLU A 656 -15.94 2.67 -16.67
CA GLU A 656 -15.46 1.55 -17.49
C GLU A 656 -16.00 0.27 -16.90
N THR A 657 -16.71 -0.53 -17.70
CA THR A 657 -17.27 -1.80 -17.24
C THR A 657 -16.53 -2.97 -17.91
N GLU A 658 -15.99 -3.83 -17.08
CA GLU A 658 -15.39 -5.10 -17.50
C GLU A 658 -16.14 -6.25 -16.84
N LYS A 659 -16.77 -7.09 -17.67
CA LYS A 659 -17.59 -8.21 -17.20
C LYS A 659 -18.66 -7.75 -16.18
N ASN A 660 -18.57 -8.23 -14.94
CA ASN A 660 -19.52 -7.94 -13.86
C ASN A 660 -19.07 -6.79 -12.94
N PHE A 661 -18.00 -6.06 -13.30
CA PHE A 661 -17.45 -4.97 -12.50
C PHE A 661 -17.39 -3.68 -13.27
N THR A 662 -17.53 -2.58 -12.55
CA THR A 662 -17.41 -1.23 -13.08
C THR A 662 -16.41 -0.43 -12.25
N THR A 663 -15.54 0.28 -12.96
CA THR A 663 -14.64 1.28 -12.38
C THR A 663 -15.24 2.66 -12.63
N LEU A 664 -15.59 3.36 -11.55
CA LEU A 664 -16.08 4.75 -11.57
C LEU A 664 -14.92 5.68 -11.27
N LYS A 665 -14.68 6.67 -12.15
CA LYS A 665 -13.68 7.74 -11.93
C LYS A 665 -14.39 9.05 -11.62
N ALA A 666 -13.99 9.72 -10.54
CA ALA A 666 -14.60 10.97 -10.09
C ALA A 666 -13.58 11.91 -9.45
N LEU A 667 -13.88 13.21 -9.46
CA LEU A 667 -13.18 14.22 -8.65
C LEU A 667 -14.00 14.52 -7.41
N VAL A 668 -13.41 14.38 -6.22
CA VAL A 668 -14.12 14.58 -4.95
C VAL A 668 -13.26 15.42 -4.00
N PRO A 669 -13.84 16.45 -3.34
CA PRO A 669 -13.12 17.21 -2.32
C PRO A 669 -12.67 16.35 -1.14
N LEU A 670 -11.45 16.56 -0.63
CA LEU A 670 -10.88 15.76 0.45
C LEU A 670 -11.78 15.71 1.70
N LYS A 671 -12.43 16.81 2.03
CA LYS A 671 -13.33 16.90 3.18
C LYS A 671 -14.46 15.86 3.13
N GLU A 672 -14.99 15.60 1.94
CA GLU A 672 -16.10 14.67 1.73
C GLU A 672 -15.63 13.19 1.76
N MET A 673 -14.31 12.94 1.74
CA MET A 673 -13.72 11.62 1.76
C MET A 673 -13.43 11.08 3.17
N SER A 674 -13.60 11.87 4.23
CA SER A 674 -13.18 11.54 5.60
C SER A 674 -13.76 10.22 6.13
N SER A 675 -14.96 9.84 5.75
CA SER A 675 -15.65 8.61 6.14
C SER A 675 -15.99 7.69 4.96
N TYR A 676 -15.47 7.98 3.78
CA TYR A 676 -15.88 7.28 2.55
C TYR A 676 -15.55 5.78 2.58
N SER A 677 -14.41 5.39 3.13
CA SER A 677 -14.03 3.98 3.27
C SER A 677 -15.09 3.16 4.01
N THR A 678 -15.56 3.68 5.15
CA THR A 678 -16.59 3.02 5.98
C THR A 678 -17.94 3.03 5.27
N THR A 679 -18.31 4.15 4.65
CA THR A 679 -19.58 4.27 3.92
C THR A 679 -19.63 3.32 2.72
N LEU A 680 -18.56 3.30 1.90
CA LEU A 680 -18.48 2.41 0.74
C LEU A 680 -18.57 0.94 1.16
N SER A 681 -17.86 0.55 2.21
CA SER A 681 -17.91 -0.81 2.74
C SER A 681 -19.32 -1.19 3.20
N SER A 682 -20.00 -0.30 3.92
CA SER A 682 -21.38 -0.51 4.37
C SER A 682 -22.36 -0.61 3.19
N LEU A 683 -22.26 0.32 2.24
CA LEU A 683 -23.13 0.39 1.06
C LEU A 683 -23.05 -0.86 0.18
N THR A 684 -21.84 -1.40 0.06
CA THR A 684 -21.55 -2.48 -0.88
C THR A 684 -21.38 -3.85 -0.21
N GLY A 685 -21.55 -3.92 1.12
CA GLY A 685 -21.24 -5.14 1.89
C GLY A 685 -19.78 -5.56 1.80
N GLY A 686 -18.86 -4.58 1.69
CA GLY A 686 -17.43 -4.81 1.49
C GLY A 686 -17.02 -5.24 0.07
N ARG A 687 -17.96 -5.27 -0.89
CA ARG A 687 -17.72 -5.73 -2.27
C ARG A 687 -17.07 -4.69 -3.19
N ALA A 688 -16.85 -3.46 -2.72
CA ALA A 688 -16.16 -2.43 -3.47
C ALA A 688 -14.86 -2.01 -2.81
N THR A 689 -13.93 -1.51 -3.60
CA THR A 689 -12.70 -0.88 -3.14
C THR A 689 -12.49 0.44 -3.90
N PHE A 690 -11.65 1.32 -3.38
CA PHE A 690 -11.32 2.54 -4.08
C PHE A 690 -9.83 2.89 -3.89
N THR A 691 -9.35 3.74 -4.78
CA THR A 691 -8.08 4.45 -4.67
C THR A 691 -8.34 5.95 -4.77
N MET A 692 -7.48 6.76 -4.18
CA MET A 692 -7.56 8.21 -4.29
C MET A 692 -6.17 8.83 -4.38
N ARG A 693 -6.02 9.85 -5.23
CA ARG A 693 -4.79 10.61 -5.34
C ARG A 693 -5.09 12.11 -5.46
N PHE A 694 -4.21 12.93 -4.91
CA PHE A 694 -4.36 14.38 -5.05
C PHE A 694 -4.34 14.78 -6.53
N LYS A 695 -5.30 15.64 -6.93
CA LYS A 695 -5.42 16.16 -8.30
C LYS A 695 -5.07 17.63 -8.39
N SER A 696 -5.81 18.47 -7.71
CA SER A 696 -5.70 19.93 -7.79
C SER A 696 -6.32 20.62 -6.58
N TYR A 697 -6.13 21.92 -6.53
CA TYR A 697 -6.89 22.79 -5.65
C TYR A 697 -7.98 23.50 -6.46
N GLU A 698 -9.23 23.45 -6.00
CA GLU A 698 -10.39 24.03 -6.66
C GLU A 698 -11.11 25.03 -5.73
N LEU A 699 -11.84 25.97 -6.32
CA LEU A 699 -12.59 26.98 -5.56
C LEU A 699 -13.65 26.34 -4.64
N VAL A 700 -13.63 26.71 -3.38
CA VAL A 700 -14.67 26.33 -2.42
C VAL A 700 -15.99 27.03 -2.78
N PRO A 701 -17.16 26.35 -2.73
CA PRO A 701 -18.47 27.01 -2.87
C PRO A 701 -18.65 28.16 -1.87
N GLY A 702 -19.37 29.21 -2.30
CA GLY A 702 -19.47 30.46 -1.53
C GLY A 702 -20.05 30.29 -0.12
N ASP A 703 -21.06 29.46 0.02
CA ASP A 703 -21.70 29.13 1.31
C ASP A 703 -20.76 28.40 2.27
N VAL A 704 -19.91 27.50 1.73
CA VAL A 704 -18.89 26.80 2.50
C VAL A 704 -17.77 27.76 2.89
N GLN A 705 -17.35 28.65 1.98
CA GLN A 705 -16.34 29.67 2.28
C GLN A 705 -16.79 30.59 3.43
N ASP A 706 -18.02 31.08 3.38
CA ASP A 706 -18.56 31.95 4.43
C ASP A 706 -18.60 31.27 5.80
N LYS A 707 -18.89 29.98 5.82
CA LYS A 707 -18.86 29.19 7.05
C LYS A 707 -17.44 29.06 7.60
N LEU A 708 -16.46 28.75 6.75
CA LEU A 708 -15.04 28.61 7.15
C LEU A 708 -14.47 29.93 7.68
N ILE A 709 -14.83 31.06 7.08
CA ILE A 709 -14.41 32.39 7.55
C ILE A 709 -14.98 32.66 8.95
N LYS A 710 -16.26 32.39 9.17
CA LYS A 710 -16.91 32.60 10.49
C LYS A 710 -16.29 31.69 11.56
N GLU A 711 -15.96 30.43 11.22
CA GLU A 711 -15.29 29.50 12.13
C GLU A 711 -13.89 30.02 12.52
N TYR A 712 -13.15 30.56 11.55
CA TYR A 712 -11.84 31.14 11.81
C TYR A 712 -11.91 32.39 12.69
N GLU A 713 -12.85 33.31 12.42
CA GLU A 713 -13.05 34.52 13.23
C GLU A 713 -13.47 34.21 14.68
N ALA A 714 -14.22 33.11 14.88
CA ALA A 714 -14.58 32.65 16.22
C ALA A 714 -13.35 32.16 17.00
N THR A 715 -12.50 31.36 16.36
CA THR A 715 -11.26 30.86 17.01
C THR A 715 -10.27 31.97 17.37
N GLN A 716 -10.19 33.04 16.58
CA GLN A 716 -9.31 34.18 16.90
C GLN A 716 -9.81 34.99 18.12
N LYS A 717 -11.12 35.01 18.36
CA LYS A 717 -11.70 35.71 19.54
C LYS A 717 -11.51 34.92 20.84
N ASP A 718 -11.32 33.62 20.75
CA ASP A 718 -11.08 32.77 21.92
C ASP A 718 -9.57 32.74 22.32
N GLU A 719 -8.67 33.20 21.44
CA GLU A 719 -7.23 33.31 21.68
C GLU A 719 -6.80 34.71 22.19
N ASP A 720 -7.63 35.76 22.03
CA ASP A 720 -7.43 37.11 22.58
C ASP A 720 -8.07 37.26 23.98
#